data_c301fadfab610a2611335d506ad387fa
#
_entry.id   c301fadfab610a2611335d506ad387fa
#
_cell.length_a   1.000
_cell.length_b   1.000
_cell.length_c   1.000
_cell.angle_alpha   90.00
_cell.angle_beta   90.00
_cell.angle_gamma   90.00
#
_symmetry.space_group_name_H-M   'P 1'
#
loop_
_entity.id
_entity.type
_entity.pdbx_description
1 polymer ?
#
loop_
_entity_poly.entity_id
_entity_poly.type
_entity_poly.pdbx_seq_one_letter_code
_entity_poly.pdbx_strand_id
1 'polypeptide(L)'
;MQKTLILAEKPSQLREYVKALGGFTQKGDYYESDRYIASSALGHLIELAEDTAYRPAGKWDKSYLPLVPPLNSYVYEPKRNDEGRQAHLKKLAQLFNNPNIAMIYVATDSDREGELIFRYIYHYFNCKLPYKRIWLSALDYSEIRQAFAAPKYKQGDPFLENLSKSAYARAITDWLIGANATQAATLQLGGDKLLSIGRVQTAILKIVCDRYLKNKAHKKTYTYKLITSHSYNGVAYTTESPIYESKAQAEQLLSSLATAHSFVSFQRKTERKNPPLLHTLDSLTIVANKLYKYTAAEVLASAQRLYEGKLTSYPRTEDAYITEEGYNKLKGFLPNLVNQCLNIANFTFPASLPASVNGAKITGSHDALVPTGQTNGIEKLSQQDQRIYTLILHRCLESFSEAAIYEKGVYEFENQGTSFKTHTSNLVQEGWKKYSPKVKVATADEDDSEEDTNFILQLPYKQGDKVTVEKKNLKEIESKPPAIYTPASLTEDLCNLSKFLQEQSPEVYAELQSEFNLKGLTVGTDGTRPNIIEQLVTIRKYIAFEKNKYIPTELGLQFYNAIKDIEVVNVAQTARLEYQLKQVAEGRISVTDYYNRLTDYVKSTVAQIFSLQSAITASTRKGLGTCPACKKGQIVEYEKSYGCSDYKNGCKYSIWKEIAHKKLTAKNIEDLLQKGKTSLIKGFKSKTGSDFEAYLVLDKDLKPAFQFNSKKK
;
A
#
# COMPACT_ATOMS: atom_id res chain seq x y z
N MET A 1 20.52 -37.48 24.29
CA MET A 1 19.18 -37.56 23.64
C MET A 1 19.20 -36.62 22.46
N GLN A 2 18.76 -37.05 21.28
CA GLN A 2 18.71 -36.15 20.08
C GLN A 2 17.61 -35.11 20.28
N LYS A 3 17.87 -33.86 19.86
CA LYS A 3 16.99 -32.72 20.02
C LYS A 3 16.40 -32.26 18.66
N THR A 4 15.34 -31.49 18.73
CA THR A 4 14.76 -30.81 17.55
C THR A 4 15.15 -29.33 17.54
N LEU A 5 15.64 -28.84 16.42
CA LEU A 5 15.92 -27.41 16.23
C LEU A 5 14.62 -26.67 15.85
N ILE A 6 14.23 -25.70 16.64
CA ILE A 6 13.17 -24.75 16.29
C ILE A 6 13.81 -23.56 15.60
N LEU A 7 13.39 -23.28 14.37
CA LEU A 7 13.82 -22.09 13.61
C LEU A 7 12.64 -21.13 13.44
N ALA A 8 12.60 -20.09 14.26
CA ALA A 8 11.67 -18.97 14.14
C ALA A 8 12.14 -17.97 13.08
N GLU A 9 11.27 -17.10 12.59
CA GLU A 9 11.66 -16.03 11.66
C GLU A 9 12.39 -14.89 12.38
N LYS A 10 11.87 -14.47 13.52
CA LYS A 10 12.33 -13.30 14.27
C LYS A 10 12.57 -13.62 15.75
N PRO A 11 13.47 -12.89 16.44
CA PRO A 11 13.70 -13.07 17.87
C PRO A 11 12.46 -12.83 18.75
N SER A 12 11.55 -11.95 18.31
CA SER A 12 10.29 -11.71 19.01
C SER A 12 9.42 -12.97 19.06
N GLN A 13 9.21 -13.62 17.91
CA GLN A 13 8.48 -14.88 17.82
C GLN A 13 9.15 -16.01 18.59
N LEU A 14 10.48 -16.13 18.46
CA LEU A 14 11.26 -17.12 19.19
C LEU A 14 11.00 -17.03 20.70
N ARG A 15 11.00 -15.83 21.26
CA ARG A 15 10.70 -15.65 22.70
C ARG A 15 9.30 -16.14 23.07
N GLU A 16 8.33 -15.98 22.18
CA GLU A 16 6.98 -16.46 22.44
C GLU A 16 6.86 -17.98 22.36
N TYR A 17 7.56 -18.62 21.43
CA TYR A 17 7.64 -20.07 21.36
C TYR A 17 8.30 -20.66 22.62
N VAL A 18 9.41 -20.07 23.05
CA VAL A 18 10.13 -20.47 24.25
C VAL A 18 9.26 -20.35 25.51
N LYS A 19 8.52 -19.25 25.67
CA LYS A 19 7.59 -19.04 26.77
C LYS A 19 6.41 -20.03 26.76
N ALA A 20 5.81 -20.23 25.58
CA ALA A 20 4.65 -21.12 25.43
C ALA A 20 4.97 -22.56 25.69
N LEU A 21 6.14 -23.05 25.25
CA LEU A 21 6.58 -24.42 25.39
C LEU A 21 7.20 -24.70 26.77
N GLY A 22 7.81 -23.70 27.39
CA GLY A 22 8.44 -23.81 28.72
C GLY A 22 9.73 -24.63 28.76
N GLY A 23 10.41 -24.63 29.91
CA GLY A 23 11.57 -25.50 30.17
C GLY A 23 12.87 -25.10 29.45
N PHE A 24 12.97 -23.89 28.90
CA PHE A 24 14.16 -23.43 28.19
C PHE A 24 15.10 -22.61 29.07
N THR A 25 16.40 -22.81 28.83
CA THR A 25 17.48 -21.97 29.34
C THR A 25 18.13 -21.21 28.17
N GLN A 26 18.38 -19.94 28.33
CA GLN A 26 19.09 -19.15 27.34
C GLN A 26 20.59 -19.50 27.34
N LYS A 27 21.13 -19.80 26.16
CA LYS A 27 22.54 -20.12 25.90
C LYS A 27 23.12 -19.13 24.89
N GLY A 28 23.41 -17.90 25.34
CA GLY A 28 23.83 -16.83 24.43
C GLY A 28 22.70 -16.43 23.47
N ASP A 29 22.84 -16.73 22.16
CA ASP A 29 21.89 -16.31 21.13
C ASP A 29 20.81 -17.35 20.77
N TYR A 30 20.80 -18.48 21.48
CA TYR A 30 19.79 -19.51 21.31
C TYR A 30 19.22 -19.96 22.66
N TYR A 31 18.15 -20.71 22.64
CA TYR A 31 17.53 -21.30 23.83
C TYR A 31 17.62 -22.82 23.75
N GLU A 32 17.75 -23.47 24.90
CA GLU A 32 17.87 -24.90 24.98
C GLU A 32 17.01 -25.47 26.09
N SER A 33 16.31 -26.57 25.79
CA SER A 33 15.56 -27.41 26.73
C SER A 33 15.95 -28.87 26.55
N ASP A 34 15.33 -29.78 27.30
CA ASP A 34 15.59 -31.22 27.16
C ASP A 34 15.28 -31.73 25.74
N ARG A 35 14.24 -31.21 25.10
CA ARG A 35 13.75 -31.66 23.78
C ARG A 35 14.16 -30.78 22.62
N TYR A 36 14.41 -29.50 22.86
CA TYR A 36 14.53 -28.49 21.81
C TYR A 36 15.81 -27.66 21.96
N ILE A 37 16.35 -27.26 20.83
CA ILE A 37 17.21 -26.08 20.66
C ILE A 37 16.44 -25.11 19.82
N ALA A 38 16.39 -23.82 20.20
CA ALA A 38 15.55 -22.83 19.51
C ALA A 38 16.35 -21.58 19.16
N SER A 39 16.30 -21.17 17.88
CA SER A 39 16.94 -19.98 17.34
C SER A 39 16.03 -19.31 16.31
N SER A 40 16.46 -18.17 15.76
CA SER A 40 15.70 -17.45 14.74
C SER A 40 16.53 -17.12 13.49
N ALA A 41 15.86 -16.89 12.37
CA ALA A 41 16.48 -16.54 11.11
C ALA A 41 16.86 -15.04 11.00
N LEU A 42 16.38 -14.17 11.90
CA LEU A 42 16.48 -12.70 11.79
C LEU A 42 15.88 -12.13 10.46
N GLY A 43 14.85 -12.80 9.93
CA GLY A 43 14.31 -12.54 8.60
C GLY A 43 15.21 -13.09 7.48
N HIS A 44 15.27 -12.43 6.34
CA HIS A 44 16.15 -12.86 5.24
C HIS A 44 17.63 -12.69 5.60
N LEU A 45 18.31 -13.80 5.93
CA LEU A 45 19.77 -13.88 6.12
C LEU A 45 20.50 -14.20 4.83
N ILE A 46 19.86 -14.96 3.97
CA ILE A 46 20.35 -15.41 2.68
C ILE A 46 19.49 -14.77 1.59
N GLU A 47 20.10 -14.41 0.48
CA GLU A 47 19.47 -13.84 -0.71
C GLU A 47 20.10 -14.43 -1.97
N LEU A 48 19.49 -14.20 -3.14
CA LEU A 48 20.14 -14.50 -4.41
C LEU A 48 21.29 -13.52 -4.61
N ALA A 49 22.42 -14.03 -5.07
CA ALA A 49 23.62 -13.22 -5.30
C ALA A 49 23.31 -12.08 -6.28
N GLU A 50 24.03 -10.99 -6.13
CA GLU A 50 23.93 -9.85 -7.06
C GLU A 50 24.43 -10.25 -8.46
N ASP A 51 24.13 -9.41 -9.45
CA ASP A 51 24.53 -9.57 -10.85
C ASP A 51 26.04 -9.83 -11.04
N THR A 52 26.88 -9.32 -10.13
CA THR A 52 28.34 -9.51 -10.12
C THR A 52 28.77 -10.97 -9.94
N ALA A 53 27.89 -11.84 -9.47
CA ALA A 53 28.17 -13.28 -9.41
C ALA A 53 28.11 -13.97 -10.80
N TYR A 54 27.52 -13.33 -11.80
CA TYR A 54 27.22 -13.91 -13.12
C TYR A 54 27.83 -13.12 -14.28
N ARG A 55 28.57 -12.07 -14.03
CA ARG A 55 29.29 -11.27 -15.02
C ARG A 55 30.66 -10.83 -14.50
N PRO A 56 31.58 -10.38 -15.36
CA PRO A 56 32.85 -9.80 -14.92
C PRO A 56 32.65 -8.64 -13.94
N ALA A 57 33.54 -8.54 -12.95
CA ALA A 57 33.54 -7.45 -12.01
C ALA A 57 33.78 -6.10 -12.73
N GLY A 58 33.17 -5.04 -12.24
CA GLY A 58 33.35 -3.69 -12.79
C GLY A 58 32.02 -2.98 -13.04
N LYS A 59 32.09 -1.91 -13.86
CA LYS A 59 30.92 -1.10 -14.23
C LYS A 59 29.95 -1.93 -15.09
N TRP A 60 28.70 -1.55 -15.06
CA TRP A 60 27.69 -2.10 -15.96
C TRP A 60 28.05 -1.80 -17.41
N ASP A 61 27.81 -2.78 -18.29
CA ASP A 61 28.04 -2.67 -19.71
C ASP A 61 26.90 -3.33 -20.49
N LYS A 62 26.53 -2.73 -21.62
CA LYS A 62 25.44 -3.24 -22.48
C LYS A 62 25.72 -4.64 -23.02
N SER A 63 27.01 -5.01 -23.21
CA SER A 63 27.41 -6.31 -23.75
C SER A 63 27.07 -7.50 -22.83
N TYR A 64 26.83 -7.25 -21.54
CA TYR A 64 26.42 -8.29 -20.58
C TYR A 64 24.92 -8.49 -20.48
N LEU A 65 24.13 -7.66 -21.16
CA LEU A 65 22.68 -7.72 -21.09
C LEU A 65 22.06 -8.34 -22.37
N PRO A 66 21.05 -9.18 -22.26
CA PRO A 66 20.38 -9.60 -21.02
C PRO A 66 21.18 -10.64 -20.24
N LEU A 67 21.31 -10.46 -18.91
CA LEU A 67 21.94 -11.38 -17.99
C LEU A 67 20.91 -12.41 -17.52
N VAL A 68 20.99 -13.64 -18.02
CA VAL A 68 20.04 -14.72 -17.75
C VAL A 68 20.81 -15.99 -17.35
N PRO A 69 21.14 -16.15 -16.06
CA PRO A 69 21.79 -17.35 -15.55
C PRO A 69 20.90 -18.58 -15.74
N PRO A 70 21.40 -19.79 -16.03
CA PRO A 70 20.59 -21.01 -16.05
C PRO A 70 19.79 -21.19 -14.73
N LEU A 71 18.57 -21.74 -14.79
CA LEU A 71 17.67 -21.87 -13.65
C LEU A 71 18.33 -22.49 -12.40
N ASN A 72 19.21 -23.46 -12.58
CA ASN A 72 19.85 -24.18 -11.48
C ASN A 72 21.23 -23.60 -11.08
N SER A 73 21.63 -22.46 -11.63
CA SER A 73 22.93 -21.84 -11.37
C SER A 73 22.85 -20.61 -10.45
N TYR A 74 21.68 -20.29 -9.93
CA TYR A 74 21.54 -19.18 -9.01
C TYR A 74 22.28 -19.43 -7.70
N VAL A 75 23.15 -18.49 -7.35
CA VAL A 75 23.99 -18.54 -6.14
C VAL A 75 23.25 -17.91 -4.97
N TYR A 76 23.34 -18.55 -3.83
CA TYR A 76 22.86 -18.01 -2.56
C TYR A 76 24.00 -17.38 -1.81
N GLU A 77 23.83 -16.15 -1.33
CA GLU A 77 24.85 -15.46 -0.54
C GLU A 77 24.25 -14.81 0.73
N PRO A 78 25.08 -14.66 1.79
CA PRO A 78 24.66 -13.90 2.96
C PRO A 78 24.33 -12.46 2.60
N LYS A 79 23.26 -11.93 3.19
CA LYS A 79 22.88 -10.53 2.99
C LYS A 79 24.03 -9.59 3.37
N ARG A 80 24.41 -8.74 2.44
CA ARG A 80 25.59 -7.85 2.58
C ARG A 80 25.33 -6.71 3.55
N ASN A 81 26.42 -6.10 4.03
CA ASN A 81 26.42 -4.87 4.85
C ASN A 81 25.72 -4.97 6.23
N ASP A 82 25.69 -6.17 6.83
CA ASP A 82 25.16 -6.37 8.17
C ASP A 82 26.04 -7.37 8.95
N GLU A 83 27.05 -6.86 9.67
CA GLU A 83 28.00 -7.68 10.44
C GLU A 83 27.28 -8.54 11.51
N GLY A 84 26.25 -7.98 12.13
CA GLY A 84 25.45 -8.71 13.13
C GLY A 84 24.74 -9.93 12.54
N ARG A 85 24.16 -9.79 11.34
CA ARG A 85 23.53 -10.93 10.63
C ARG A 85 24.54 -11.95 10.16
N GLN A 86 25.72 -11.54 9.69
CA GLN A 86 26.77 -12.47 9.31
C GLN A 86 27.31 -13.27 10.52
N ALA A 87 27.49 -12.62 11.66
CA ALA A 87 27.87 -13.31 12.90
C ALA A 87 26.78 -14.31 13.33
N HIS A 88 25.52 -13.93 13.25
CA HIS A 88 24.39 -14.82 13.56
C HIS A 88 24.30 -15.99 12.58
N LEU A 89 24.54 -15.78 11.30
CA LEU A 89 24.55 -16.86 10.29
C LEU A 89 25.61 -17.92 10.60
N LYS A 90 26.81 -17.52 11.08
CA LYS A 90 27.85 -18.48 11.52
C LYS A 90 27.38 -19.32 12.71
N LYS A 91 26.62 -18.75 13.65
CA LYS A 91 26.03 -19.47 14.77
C LYS A 91 24.94 -20.43 14.33
N LEU A 92 24.07 -20.01 13.41
CA LEU A 92 23.08 -20.90 12.81
C LEU A 92 23.75 -22.10 12.10
N ALA A 93 24.87 -21.86 11.38
CA ALA A 93 25.62 -22.93 10.75
C ALA A 93 26.10 -23.97 11.78
N GLN A 94 26.54 -23.54 12.97
CA GLN A 94 26.91 -24.48 14.06
C GLN A 94 25.71 -25.29 14.54
N LEU A 95 24.51 -24.68 14.64
CA LEU A 95 23.30 -25.40 15.05
C LEU A 95 22.84 -26.37 13.97
N PHE A 96 22.85 -26.01 12.69
CA PHE A 96 22.47 -26.87 11.59
C PHE A 96 23.40 -28.09 11.43
N ASN A 97 24.66 -27.97 11.84
CA ASN A 97 25.67 -29.04 11.82
C ASN A 97 25.85 -29.75 13.20
N ASN A 98 25.00 -29.43 14.19
CA ASN A 98 25.12 -30.03 15.52
C ASN A 98 24.66 -31.51 15.50
N PRO A 99 25.52 -32.49 15.82
CA PRO A 99 25.18 -33.91 15.79
C PRO A 99 24.06 -34.32 16.76
N ASN A 100 23.78 -33.48 17.74
CA ASN A 100 22.69 -33.72 18.69
C ASN A 100 21.32 -33.30 18.15
N ILE A 101 21.24 -32.65 16.96
CA ILE A 101 20.00 -32.29 16.33
C ILE A 101 19.62 -33.31 15.27
N ALA A 102 18.43 -33.89 15.42
CA ALA A 102 17.91 -34.93 14.52
C ALA A 102 16.87 -34.38 13.52
N MET A 103 16.25 -33.22 13.79
CA MET A 103 15.13 -32.71 13.05
C MET A 103 15.04 -31.19 13.20
N ILE A 104 14.43 -30.54 12.23
CA ILE A 104 14.11 -29.11 12.29
C ILE A 104 12.59 -28.90 12.35
N TYR A 105 12.12 -28.10 13.30
CA TYR A 105 10.79 -27.52 13.29
C TYR A 105 10.87 -26.13 12.70
N VAL A 106 10.34 -25.99 11.48
CA VAL A 106 10.32 -24.71 10.73
C VAL A 106 9.15 -23.89 11.24
N ALA A 107 9.44 -22.88 12.03
CA ALA A 107 8.48 -22.03 12.70
C ALA A 107 8.64 -20.55 12.29
N THR A 108 9.05 -20.32 11.02
CA THR A 108 8.96 -19.02 10.34
C THR A 108 7.51 -18.66 10.06
N ASP A 109 7.22 -17.42 9.66
CA ASP A 109 5.86 -16.96 9.34
C ASP A 109 5.16 -17.95 8.38
N SER A 110 3.87 -18.16 8.59
CA SER A 110 3.09 -19.18 7.87
C SER A 110 2.65 -18.67 6.49
N ASP A 111 3.60 -18.17 5.71
CA ASP A 111 3.38 -17.63 4.38
C ASP A 111 4.48 -18.08 3.40
N ARG A 112 4.37 -17.60 2.16
CA ARG A 112 5.32 -17.88 1.08
C ARG A 112 6.72 -17.33 1.38
N GLU A 113 6.82 -16.16 2.02
CA GLU A 113 8.10 -15.54 2.37
C GLU A 113 8.79 -16.29 3.51
N GLY A 114 8.04 -16.69 4.55
CA GLY A 114 8.58 -17.50 5.64
C GLY A 114 9.08 -18.88 5.16
N GLU A 115 8.41 -19.50 4.18
CA GLU A 115 8.91 -20.72 3.54
C GLU A 115 10.20 -20.44 2.75
N LEU A 116 10.29 -19.33 2.01
CA LEU A 116 11.48 -18.96 1.25
C LEU A 116 12.68 -18.70 2.17
N ILE A 117 12.49 -17.99 3.27
CA ILE A 117 13.54 -17.74 4.29
C ILE A 117 14.15 -19.04 4.76
N PHE A 118 13.30 -20.00 5.14
CA PHE A 118 13.77 -21.32 5.56
C PHE A 118 14.52 -22.06 4.44
N ARG A 119 13.91 -22.14 3.24
CA ARG A 119 14.52 -22.88 2.11
C ARG A 119 15.88 -22.32 1.71
N TYR A 120 16.04 -21.00 1.72
CA TYR A 120 17.34 -20.37 1.42
C TYR A 120 18.40 -20.75 2.45
N ILE A 121 18.10 -20.72 3.74
CA ILE A 121 19.03 -21.14 4.81
C ILE A 121 19.34 -22.63 4.70
N TYR A 122 18.33 -23.45 4.48
CA TYR A 122 18.45 -24.89 4.38
C TYR A 122 19.35 -25.30 3.19
N HIS A 123 19.16 -24.67 2.04
CA HIS A 123 19.99 -24.91 0.85
C HIS A 123 21.40 -24.33 1.00
N TYR A 124 21.53 -23.13 1.55
CA TYR A 124 22.82 -22.50 1.77
C TYR A 124 23.75 -23.32 2.64
N PHE A 125 23.21 -23.95 3.69
CA PHE A 125 23.97 -24.87 4.55
C PHE A 125 24.07 -26.31 3.99
N ASN A 126 23.52 -26.58 2.81
CA ASN A 126 23.41 -27.95 2.27
C ASN A 126 22.86 -28.95 3.31
N CYS A 127 21.92 -28.53 4.12
CA CYS A 127 21.36 -29.29 5.24
C CYS A 127 20.61 -30.52 4.73
N LYS A 128 20.74 -31.65 5.45
CA LYS A 128 20.06 -32.91 5.13
C LYS A 128 19.12 -33.36 6.27
N LEU A 129 19.02 -32.60 7.35
CA LEU A 129 18.14 -32.93 8.46
C LEU A 129 16.67 -32.91 7.99
N PRO A 130 15.87 -33.90 8.39
CA PRO A 130 14.44 -33.87 8.12
C PRO A 130 13.79 -32.68 8.83
N TYR A 131 12.68 -32.17 8.28
CA TYR A 131 11.97 -31.07 8.88
C TYR A 131 10.45 -31.26 8.88
N LYS A 132 9.79 -30.59 9.82
CA LYS A 132 8.34 -30.42 9.88
C LYS A 132 8.02 -28.94 9.94
N ARG A 133 6.89 -28.54 9.36
CA ARG A 133 6.44 -27.16 9.29
C ARG A 133 5.39 -26.86 10.34
N ILE A 134 5.72 -25.96 11.24
CA ILE A 134 4.79 -25.37 12.19
C ILE A 134 3.99 -24.29 11.44
N TRP A 135 2.68 -24.32 11.60
CA TRP A 135 1.78 -23.41 10.91
C TRP A 135 0.88 -22.73 11.92
N LEU A 136 1.02 -21.41 12.08
CA LEU A 136 0.35 -20.61 13.10
C LEU A 136 -0.39 -19.46 12.47
N SER A 137 -1.60 -19.20 12.92
CA SER A 137 -2.38 -18.01 12.53
C SER A 137 -2.21 -16.87 13.54
N ALA A 138 -1.90 -17.18 14.81
CA ALA A 138 -1.63 -16.21 15.86
C ALA A 138 -0.52 -16.69 16.80
N LEU A 139 0.02 -15.78 17.61
CA LEU A 139 1.07 -16.09 18.61
C LEU A 139 0.48 -16.33 20.01
N ASP A 140 -0.74 -16.86 20.11
CA ASP A 140 -1.27 -17.26 21.40
C ASP A 140 -0.65 -18.57 21.89
N TYR A 141 -0.52 -18.73 23.20
CA TYR A 141 0.19 -19.88 23.78
C TYR A 141 -0.54 -21.21 23.60
N SER A 142 -1.85 -21.22 23.45
CA SER A 142 -2.62 -22.45 23.23
C SER A 142 -2.40 -22.96 21.82
N GLU A 143 -2.46 -22.06 20.83
CA GLU A 143 -2.21 -22.38 19.42
C GLU A 143 -0.76 -22.82 19.20
N ILE A 144 0.21 -22.12 19.81
CA ILE A 144 1.62 -22.52 19.75
C ILE A 144 1.81 -23.95 20.27
N ARG A 145 1.29 -24.26 21.47
CA ARG A 145 1.43 -25.61 22.05
C ARG A 145 0.80 -26.69 21.18
N GLN A 146 -0.37 -26.43 20.64
CA GLN A 146 -1.07 -27.36 19.76
C GLN A 146 -0.28 -27.58 18.44
N ALA A 147 0.19 -26.52 17.79
CA ALA A 147 0.94 -26.63 16.55
C ALA A 147 2.28 -27.36 16.73
N PHE A 148 2.98 -27.14 17.85
CA PHE A 148 4.22 -27.85 18.16
C PHE A 148 4.01 -29.30 18.59
N ALA A 149 2.87 -29.64 19.18
CA ALA A 149 2.50 -31.01 19.47
C ALA A 149 2.14 -31.81 18.21
N ALA A 150 1.48 -31.17 17.25
CA ALA A 150 1.03 -31.76 15.99
C ALA A 150 1.37 -30.86 14.77
N PRO A 151 2.64 -30.86 14.32
CA PRO A 151 3.05 -30.06 13.16
C PRO A 151 2.22 -30.39 11.93
N LYS A 152 1.64 -29.35 11.28
CA LYS A 152 0.63 -29.48 10.21
C LYS A 152 1.19 -30.15 8.97
N TYR A 153 2.42 -29.83 8.58
CA TYR A 153 3.04 -30.33 7.37
C TYR A 153 4.41 -30.97 7.64
N LYS A 154 4.84 -31.83 6.75
CA LYS A 154 6.15 -32.49 6.78
C LYS A 154 6.91 -32.24 5.48
N GLN A 155 8.21 -32.50 5.49
CA GLN A 155 9.05 -32.48 4.30
C GLN A 155 8.45 -33.34 3.19
N GLY A 156 8.45 -32.80 1.95
CA GLY A 156 7.86 -33.46 0.78
C GLY A 156 6.34 -33.32 0.67
N ASP A 157 5.70 -32.55 1.55
CA ASP A 157 4.29 -32.23 1.42
C ASP A 157 4.04 -31.43 0.14
N PRO A 158 3.09 -31.82 -0.73
CA PRO A 158 2.86 -31.17 -2.01
C PRO A 158 2.53 -29.68 -1.89
N PHE A 159 1.81 -29.27 -0.84
CA PHE A 159 1.52 -27.87 -0.58
C PHE A 159 2.79 -27.05 -0.32
N LEU A 160 3.68 -27.54 0.57
CA LEU A 160 4.94 -26.87 0.87
C LEU A 160 5.87 -26.81 -0.34
N GLU A 161 5.96 -27.90 -1.12
CA GLU A 161 6.80 -27.95 -2.30
C GLU A 161 6.32 -26.95 -3.37
N ASN A 162 5.02 -26.83 -3.59
CA ASN A 162 4.46 -25.87 -4.54
C ASN A 162 4.58 -24.43 -4.02
N LEU A 163 4.38 -24.21 -2.72
CA LEU A 163 4.60 -22.91 -2.07
C LEU A 163 6.06 -22.45 -2.24
N SER A 164 7.03 -23.36 -1.99
CA SER A 164 8.45 -23.12 -2.17
C SER A 164 8.80 -22.80 -3.63
N LYS A 165 8.27 -23.58 -4.59
CA LYS A 165 8.47 -23.35 -6.03
C LYS A 165 7.95 -21.98 -6.47
N SER A 166 6.75 -21.60 -6.02
CA SER A 166 6.18 -20.28 -6.32
C SER A 166 6.99 -19.14 -5.71
N ALA A 167 7.46 -19.31 -4.46
CA ALA A 167 8.31 -18.34 -3.79
C ALA A 167 9.64 -18.13 -4.54
N TYR A 168 10.27 -19.21 -4.94
CA TYR A 168 11.51 -19.18 -5.72
C TYR A 168 11.31 -18.56 -7.10
N ALA A 169 10.26 -18.98 -7.82
CA ALA A 169 9.92 -18.40 -9.13
C ALA A 169 9.70 -16.89 -9.04
N ARG A 170 9.02 -16.42 -8.00
CA ARG A 170 8.83 -14.98 -7.74
C ARG A 170 10.16 -14.27 -7.48
N ALA A 171 11.00 -14.82 -6.60
CA ALA A 171 12.29 -14.22 -6.28
C ALA A 171 13.19 -14.09 -7.53
N ILE A 172 13.24 -15.13 -8.38
CA ILE A 172 13.93 -15.09 -9.67
C ILE A 172 13.32 -14.06 -10.62
N THR A 173 12.00 -13.95 -10.68
CA THR A 173 11.31 -12.97 -11.51
C THR A 173 11.71 -11.55 -11.14
N ASP A 174 11.63 -11.23 -9.84
CA ASP A 174 11.97 -9.91 -9.34
C ASP A 174 13.47 -9.61 -9.53
N TRP A 175 14.34 -10.62 -9.38
CA TRP A 175 15.76 -10.52 -9.64
C TRP A 175 16.06 -10.27 -11.13
N LEU A 176 15.53 -11.11 -12.04
CA LEU A 176 15.80 -11.02 -13.48
C LEU A 176 15.30 -9.69 -14.06
N ILE A 177 14.06 -9.29 -13.75
CA ILE A 177 13.51 -8.02 -14.22
C ILE A 177 14.28 -6.87 -13.59
N GLY A 178 14.50 -6.91 -12.27
CA GLY A 178 15.19 -5.86 -11.53
C GLY A 178 16.60 -5.63 -12.02
N ALA A 179 17.42 -6.67 -12.10
CA ALA A 179 18.81 -6.59 -12.53
C ALA A 179 18.93 -6.14 -14.01
N ASN A 180 18.21 -6.77 -14.91
CA ASN A 180 18.32 -6.49 -16.35
C ASN A 180 17.72 -5.15 -16.74
N ALA A 181 16.45 -4.89 -16.37
CA ALA A 181 15.76 -3.68 -16.80
C ALA A 181 16.34 -2.42 -16.11
N THR A 182 16.77 -2.53 -14.83
CA THR A 182 17.42 -1.41 -14.13
C THR A 182 18.75 -1.04 -14.78
N GLN A 183 19.60 -2.03 -15.10
CA GLN A 183 20.88 -1.78 -15.76
C GLN A 183 20.67 -1.20 -17.15
N ALA A 184 19.79 -1.84 -17.97
CA ALA A 184 19.48 -1.36 -19.31
C ALA A 184 18.94 0.09 -19.30
N ALA A 185 17.99 0.40 -18.43
CA ALA A 185 17.43 1.75 -18.32
C ALA A 185 18.47 2.76 -17.84
N THR A 186 19.30 2.39 -16.88
CA THR A 186 20.37 3.25 -16.36
C THR A 186 21.43 3.55 -17.43
N LEU A 187 21.86 2.54 -18.17
CA LEU A 187 22.83 2.69 -19.26
C LEU A 187 22.28 3.45 -20.47
N GLN A 188 20.99 3.29 -20.77
CA GLN A 188 20.37 3.90 -21.94
C GLN A 188 19.89 5.32 -21.67
N LEU A 189 19.29 5.56 -20.52
CA LEU A 189 18.54 6.78 -20.22
C LEU A 189 19.10 7.59 -19.05
N GLY A 190 19.82 6.92 -18.13
CA GLY A 190 20.06 7.46 -16.77
C GLY A 190 21.15 8.50 -16.67
N GLY A 191 22.14 8.49 -17.55
CA GLY A 191 23.35 9.28 -17.38
C GLY A 191 24.06 8.93 -16.05
N ASP A 192 24.01 9.81 -15.07
CA ASP A 192 24.59 9.57 -13.73
C ASP A 192 23.54 9.07 -12.69
N LYS A 193 22.32 8.81 -13.09
CA LYS A 193 21.23 8.43 -12.19
C LYS A 193 20.89 6.95 -12.32
N LEU A 194 20.74 6.30 -11.19
CA LEU A 194 20.16 4.97 -11.13
C LEU A 194 18.66 5.04 -11.47
N LEU A 195 18.25 4.40 -12.55
CA LEU A 195 16.87 4.29 -12.98
C LEU A 195 16.34 2.89 -12.71
N SER A 196 15.77 2.72 -11.51
CA SER A 196 15.30 1.42 -11.05
C SER A 196 13.98 1.03 -11.72
N ILE A 197 13.97 -0.13 -12.34
CA ILE A 197 12.76 -0.80 -12.86
C ILE A 197 12.52 -2.06 -12.04
N GLY A 198 11.25 -2.31 -11.75
CA GLY A 198 10.80 -3.54 -11.09
C GLY A 198 9.34 -3.77 -11.42
N ARG A 199 8.94 -5.02 -11.52
CA ARG A 199 7.63 -5.45 -11.95
C ARG A 199 6.47 -4.70 -11.27
N VAL A 200 6.43 -4.67 -9.95
CA VAL A 200 5.36 -4.01 -9.18
C VAL A 200 5.59 -2.51 -9.08
N GLN A 201 6.82 -2.06 -8.79
CA GLN A 201 7.10 -0.64 -8.58
C GLN A 201 6.84 0.20 -9.84
N THR A 202 7.14 -0.34 -11.03
CA THR A 202 6.96 0.38 -12.29
C THR A 202 5.49 0.45 -12.69
N ALA A 203 4.71 -0.61 -12.42
CA ALA A 203 3.26 -0.60 -12.59
C ALA A 203 2.58 0.43 -11.67
N ILE A 204 3.00 0.52 -10.40
CA ILE A 204 2.49 1.55 -9.47
C ILE A 204 2.85 2.95 -9.96
N LEU A 205 4.10 3.17 -10.40
CA LEU A 205 4.51 4.46 -10.96
C LEU A 205 3.63 4.88 -12.15
N LYS A 206 3.36 3.93 -13.06
CA LYS A 206 2.46 4.17 -14.21
C LYS A 206 1.07 4.60 -13.75
N ILE A 207 0.45 3.85 -12.85
CA ILE A 207 -0.90 4.13 -12.35
C ILE A 207 -0.97 5.55 -11.76
N VAL A 208 0.02 5.93 -10.94
CA VAL A 208 0.09 7.25 -10.32
C VAL A 208 0.32 8.35 -11.37
N CYS A 209 1.23 8.14 -12.33
CA CYS A 209 1.51 9.12 -13.38
C CYS A 209 0.31 9.32 -14.32
N ASP A 210 -0.33 8.24 -14.77
CA ASP A 210 -1.50 8.30 -15.64
C ASP A 210 -2.64 9.08 -14.98
N ARG A 211 -2.95 8.79 -13.72
CA ARG A 211 -3.98 9.50 -12.97
C ARG A 211 -3.65 10.99 -12.81
N TYR A 212 -2.40 11.30 -12.49
CA TYR A 212 -1.93 12.68 -12.36
C TYR A 212 -2.03 13.44 -13.68
N LEU A 213 -1.59 12.83 -14.79
CA LEU A 213 -1.66 13.46 -16.12
C LEU A 213 -3.11 13.65 -16.57
N LYS A 214 -3.99 12.67 -16.36
CA LYS A 214 -5.44 12.81 -16.62
C LYS A 214 -6.04 13.94 -15.78
N ASN A 215 -5.66 14.08 -14.51
CA ASN A 215 -6.11 15.19 -13.65
C ASN A 215 -5.67 16.53 -14.22
N LYS A 216 -4.41 16.67 -14.66
CA LYS A 216 -3.85 17.91 -15.20
C LYS A 216 -4.37 18.25 -16.58
N ALA A 217 -4.68 17.26 -17.40
CA ALA A 217 -5.21 17.45 -18.74
C ALA A 217 -6.73 17.69 -18.76
N HIS A 218 -7.40 17.55 -17.63
CA HIS A 218 -8.86 17.71 -17.55
C HIS A 218 -9.28 19.10 -17.99
N LYS A 219 -10.21 19.14 -18.92
CA LYS A 219 -10.90 20.35 -19.34
C LYS A 219 -12.29 20.37 -18.74
N LYS A 220 -12.64 21.46 -18.11
CA LYS A 220 -13.97 21.65 -17.54
C LYS A 220 -15.03 21.54 -18.62
N THR A 221 -15.97 20.65 -18.41
CA THR A 221 -17.20 20.55 -19.19
C THR A 221 -18.38 20.72 -18.26
N TYR A 222 -19.51 21.11 -18.81
CA TYR A 222 -20.69 21.38 -18.03
C TYR A 222 -21.84 20.53 -18.54
N THR A 223 -22.62 20.03 -17.61
CA THR A 223 -23.92 19.42 -17.86
C THR A 223 -24.98 20.15 -17.06
N TYR A 224 -26.24 19.97 -17.39
CA TYR A 224 -27.33 20.78 -16.87
C TYR A 224 -28.46 19.91 -16.38
N LYS A 225 -29.06 20.26 -15.24
CA LYS A 225 -30.29 19.66 -14.72
C LYS A 225 -31.30 20.74 -14.40
N LEU A 226 -32.58 20.48 -14.64
CA LEU A 226 -33.66 21.29 -14.10
C LEU A 226 -34.02 20.80 -12.71
N ILE A 227 -34.09 21.71 -11.76
CA ILE A 227 -34.52 21.43 -10.40
C ILE A 227 -35.79 22.24 -10.12
N THR A 228 -36.84 21.56 -9.67
CA THR A 228 -38.07 22.20 -9.23
C THR A 228 -38.26 22.00 -7.74
N SER A 229 -38.79 23.00 -7.06
CA SER A 229 -39.08 22.98 -5.63
C SER A 229 -40.59 22.88 -5.43
N HIS A 230 -40.96 22.11 -4.41
CA HIS A 230 -42.32 21.82 -4.03
C HIS A 230 -42.45 21.80 -2.51
N SER A 231 -43.65 21.93 -2.01
CA SER A 231 -43.95 21.66 -0.60
C SER A 231 -45.21 20.80 -0.47
N TYR A 232 -45.23 19.96 0.57
CA TYR A 232 -46.41 19.22 1.00
C TYR A 232 -46.49 19.20 2.54
N ASN A 233 -47.58 19.72 3.08
CA ASN A 233 -47.79 19.81 4.52
C ASN A 233 -46.59 20.46 5.26
N GLY A 234 -45.98 21.49 4.70
CA GLY A 234 -44.85 22.21 5.29
C GLY A 234 -43.48 21.49 5.08
N VAL A 235 -43.43 20.32 4.44
CA VAL A 235 -42.19 19.65 4.09
C VAL A 235 -41.80 20.04 2.67
N ALA A 236 -40.67 20.75 2.57
CA ALA A 236 -40.10 21.11 1.26
C ALA A 236 -39.35 19.94 0.65
N TYR A 237 -39.49 19.76 -0.67
CA TYR A 237 -38.72 18.77 -1.41
C TYR A 237 -38.42 19.30 -2.82
N THR A 238 -37.46 18.65 -3.50
CA THR A 238 -37.08 18.99 -4.88
C THR A 238 -37.25 17.80 -5.79
N THR A 239 -37.55 18.08 -7.07
CA THR A 239 -37.46 17.05 -8.11
C THR A 239 -36.43 17.46 -9.17
N GLU A 240 -35.79 16.50 -9.76
CA GLU A 240 -34.73 16.70 -10.76
C GLU A 240 -35.10 16.06 -12.11
N SER A 241 -34.79 16.78 -13.19
CA SER A 241 -34.88 16.26 -14.57
C SER A 241 -33.72 15.31 -14.90
N PRO A 242 -33.74 14.64 -16.03
CA PRO A 242 -32.53 14.06 -16.63
C PRO A 242 -31.42 15.10 -16.84
N ILE A 243 -30.22 14.62 -17.09
CA ILE A 243 -29.05 15.45 -17.40
C ILE A 243 -29.10 15.85 -18.88
N TYR A 244 -28.80 17.11 -19.17
CA TYR A 244 -28.66 17.67 -20.51
C TYR A 244 -27.22 18.14 -20.76
N GLU A 245 -26.71 17.91 -21.95
CA GLU A 245 -25.38 18.39 -22.35
C GLU A 245 -25.41 19.84 -22.88
N SER A 246 -26.56 20.28 -23.44
CA SER A 246 -26.73 21.62 -23.99
C SER A 246 -27.43 22.57 -23.01
N LYS A 247 -26.80 23.68 -22.68
CA LYS A 247 -27.38 24.74 -21.86
C LYS A 247 -28.63 25.33 -22.50
N ALA A 248 -28.56 25.62 -23.79
CA ALA A 248 -29.69 26.21 -24.54
C ALA A 248 -30.93 25.29 -24.52
N GLN A 249 -30.73 23.99 -24.69
CA GLN A 249 -31.80 22.98 -24.57
C GLN A 249 -32.42 23.01 -23.18
N ALA A 250 -31.60 22.99 -22.13
CA ALA A 250 -32.07 23.01 -20.75
C ALA A 250 -32.80 24.31 -20.39
N GLU A 251 -32.32 25.47 -20.87
CA GLU A 251 -32.97 26.79 -20.70
C GLU A 251 -34.33 26.88 -21.44
N GLN A 252 -34.39 26.31 -22.63
CA GLN A 252 -35.65 26.25 -23.41
C GLN A 252 -36.67 25.37 -22.65
N LEU A 253 -36.29 24.23 -22.19
CA LEU A 253 -37.17 23.35 -21.38
C LEU A 253 -37.59 24.04 -20.10
N LEU A 254 -36.67 24.69 -19.36
CA LEU A 254 -36.99 25.42 -18.13
C LEU A 254 -38.04 26.51 -18.38
N SER A 255 -37.94 27.22 -19.49
CA SER A 255 -38.91 28.27 -19.86
C SER A 255 -40.28 27.70 -20.21
N SER A 256 -40.35 26.53 -20.84
CA SER A 256 -41.58 25.87 -21.28
C SER A 256 -42.32 25.13 -20.15
N LEU A 257 -41.67 24.90 -18.95
CA LEU A 257 -42.30 24.20 -17.86
C LEU A 257 -43.56 24.89 -17.38
N ALA A 258 -44.64 24.12 -17.26
CA ALA A 258 -45.89 24.54 -16.64
C ALA A 258 -45.72 24.79 -15.11
N THR A 259 -46.66 25.50 -14.52
CA THR A 259 -46.66 25.81 -13.07
C THR A 259 -46.99 24.65 -12.17
N ALA A 260 -47.29 23.48 -12.72
CA ALA A 260 -47.56 22.27 -12.00
C ALA A 260 -47.02 21.02 -12.73
N HIS A 261 -46.47 20.08 -11.98
CA HIS A 261 -46.20 18.73 -12.43
C HIS A 261 -47.42 17.86 -12.36
N SER A 262 -47.53 16.84 -13.21
CA SER A 262 -48.46 15.73 -13.04
C SER A 262 -47.73 14.58 -12.35
N PHE A 263 -48.28 14.08 -11.24
CA PHE A 263 -47.75 12.90 -10.60
C PHE A 263 -47.98 11.66 -11.47
N VAL A 264 -46.91 10.89 -11.73
CA VAL A 264 -46.94 9.71 -12.61
C VAL A 264 -46.98 8.45 -11.78
N SER A 265 -45.98 8.24 -10.92
CA SER A 265 -45.85 7.00 -10.19
C SER A 265 -44.99 7.13 -8.91
N PHE A 266 -45.23 6.19 -8.02
CA PHE A 266 -44.32 5.95 -6.88
C PHE A 266 -43.89 4.48 -6.89
N GLN A 267 -42.56 4.29 -6.86
CA GLN A 267 -41.97 2.95 -6.77
C GLN A 267 -41.22 2.85 -5.43
N ARG A 268 -41.50 1.76 -4.70
CA ARG A 268 -40.84 1.46 -3.42
C ARG A 268 -39.99 0.20 -3.57
N LYS A 269 -38.76 0.23 -3.04
CA LYS A 269 -37.86 -0.90 -3.02
C LYS A 269 -37.17 -1.01 -1.66
N THR A 270 -37.16 -2.22 -1.10
CA THR A 270 -36.34 -2.53 0.05
C THR A 270 -34.92 -2.86 -0.44
N GLU A 271 -33.92 -2.16 0.06
CA GLU A 271 -32.52 -2.42 -0.19
C GLU A 271 -31.86 -2.97 1.08
N ARG A 272 -31.26 -4.14 0.94
CA ARG A 272 -30.49 -4.78 2.02
C ARG A 272 -29.00 -4.57 1.77
N LYS A 273 -28.33 -3.83 2.68
CA LYS A 273 -26.86 -3.68 2.69
C LYS A 273 -26.26 -4.69 3.66
N ASN A 274 -25.60 -5.70 3.12
CA ASN A 274 -24.97 -6.74 3.92
C ASN A 274 -23.78 -6.17 4.74
N PRO A 275 -23.46 -6.79 5.90
CA PRO A 275 -22.26 -6.48 6.65
C PRO A 275 -21.00 -6.58 5.78
N PRO A 276 -19.99 -5.71 6.02
CA PRO A 276 -18.69 -5.87 5.37
C PRO A 276 -18.00 -7.15 5.88
N LEU A 277 -17.16 -7.74 5.05
CA LEU A 277 -16.30 -8.83 5.48
C LEU A 277 -15.24 -8.32 6.49
N LEU A 278 -14.57 -9.22 7.18
CA LEU A 278 -13.48 -8.91 8.10
C LEU A 278 -12.33 -8.18 7.38
N HIS A 279 -11.44 -7.55 8.15
CA HIS A 279 -10.32 -6.85 7.56
C HIS A 279 -9.27 -7.79 6.96
N THR A 280 -8.84 -7.47 5.75
CA THR A 280 -7.51 -7.74 5.23
C THR A 280 -6.60 -6.54 5.56
N LEU A 281 -5.29 -6.64 5.31
CA LEU A 281 -4.39 -5.48 5.46
C LEU A 281 -4.79 -4.32 4.54
N ASP A 282 -5.20 -4.61 3.30
CA ASP A 282 -5.63 -3.59 2.34
C ASP A 282 -6.90 -2.87 2.80
N SER A 283 -7.93 -3.61 3.18
CA SER A 283 -9.18 -3.01 3.65
C SER A 283 -8.99 -2.19 4.93
N LEU A 284 -8.08 -2.61 5.82
CA LEU A 284 -7.68 -1.84 7.00
C LEU A 284 -6.95 -0.56 6.59
N THR A 285 -6.04 -0.64 5.63
CA THR A 285 -5.29 0.51 5.09
C THR A 285 -6.24 1.55 4.50
N ILE A 286 -7.23 1.12 3.71
CA ILE A 286 -8.22 2.01 3.10
C ILE A 286 -8.99 2.78 4.19
N VAL A 287 -9.53 2.08 5.17
CA VAL A 287 -10.30 2.70 6.26
C VAL A 287 -9.41 3.60 7.13
N ALA A 288 -8.23 3.17 7.51
CA ALA A 288 -7.29 3.94 8.31
C ALA A 288 -6.84 5.23 7.60
N ASN A 289 -6.62 5.18 6.29
CA ASN A 289 -6.30 6.38 5.53
C ASN A 289 -7.48 7.35 5.41
N LYS A 290 -8.69 6.84 5.12
CA LYS A 290 -9.90 7.67 5.05
C LYS A 290 -10.12 8.44 6.37
N LEU A 291 -9.99 7.77 7.51
CA LEU A 291 -10.27 8.35 8.83
C LEU A 291 -9.09 9.14 9.43
N TYR A 292 -7.88 8.63 9.32
CA TYR A 292 -6.71 9.16 10.05
C TYR A 292 -5.57 9.62 9.15
N LYS A 293 -5.70 9.48 7.81
CA LYS A 293 -4.70 9.86 6.81
C LYS A 293 -3.37 9.07 6.93
N TYR A 294 -3.41 7.87 7.54
CA TYR A 294 -2.23 7.00 7.61
C TYR A 294 -1.86 6.42 6.26
N THR A 295 -0.57 6.31 6.00
CA THR A 295 -0.03 5.62 4.83
C THR A 295 -0.12 4.11 4.99
N ALA A 296 -0.02 3.36 3.88
CA ALA A 296 -0.02 1.90 3.93
C ALA A 296 1.15 1.34 4.77
N ALA A 297 2.32 1.98 4.73
CA ALA A 297 3.49 1.59 5.52
C ALA A 297 3.26 1.80 7.03
N GLU A 298 2.64 2.90 7.42
CA GLU A 298 2.28 3.17 8.83
C GLU A 298 1.25 2.18 9.36
N VAL A 299 0.24 1.81 8.54
CA VAL A 299 -0.77 0.81 8.91
C VAL A 299 -0.14 -0.56 9.08
N LEU A 300 0.69 -1.00 8.13
CA LEU A 300 1.41 -2.27 8.22
C LEU A 300 2.30 -2.31 9.46
N ALA A 301 3.05 -1.26 9.74
CA ALA A 301 3.92 -1.19 10.91
C ALA A 301 3.13 -1.28 12.23
N SER A 302 1.97 -0.61 12.32
CA SER A 302 1.08 -0.72 13.48
C SER A 302 0.49 -2.12 13.63
N ALA A 303 -0.04 -2.69 12.55
CA ALA A 303 -0.60 -4.04 12.56
C ALA A 303 0.46 -5.09 12.95
N GLN A 304 1.71 -4.91 12.48
CA GLN A 304 2.83 -5.77 12.86
C GLN A 304 3.15 -5.68 14.38
N ARG A 305 3.14 -4.48 14.97
CA ARG A 305 3.34 -4.31 16.42
C ARG A 305 2.20 -4.94 17.23
N LEU A 306 0.96 -4.80 16.77
CA LEU A 306 -0.20 -5.43 17.41
C LEU A 306 -0.11 -6.96 17.39
N TYR A 307 0.32 -7.55 16.28
CA TYR A 307 0.58 -8.97 16.16
C TYR A 307 1.71 -9.44 17.10
N GLU A 308 2.85 -8.74 17.10
CA GLU A 308 3.98 -9.04 17.99
C GLU A 308 3.62 -8.85 19.47
N GLY A 309 2.71 -7.91 19.76
CA GLY A 309 2.06 -7.73 21.06
C GLY A 309 0.98 -8.77 21.37
N LYS A 310 0.68 -9.71 20.46
CA LYS A 310 -0.34 -10.76 20.58
C LYS A 310 -1.77 -10.25 20.67
N LEU A 311 -2.03 -9.05 20.24
CA LEU A 311 -3.37 -8.45 20.30
C LEU A 311 -4.21 -8.81 19.08
N THR A 312 -3.56 -9.15 17.95
CA THR A 312 -4.24 -9.52 16.68
C THR A 312 -3.63 -10.77 16.05
N SER A 313 -4.36 -11.37 15.10
CA SER A 313 -3.85 -12.37 14.16
C SER A 313 -2.79 -11.76 13.23
N TYR A 314 -2.16 -12.60 12.39
CA TYR A 314 -1.10 -12.19 11.47
C TYR A 314 -1.57 -11.10 10.48
N PRO A 315 -0.84 -9.97 10.35
CA PRO A 315 -1.35 -8.81 9.64
C PRO A 315 -1.29 -8.89 8.11
N ARG A 316 -0.39 -9.72 7.54
CA ARG A 316 -0.22 -9.80 6.08
C ARG A 316 -1.16 -10.83 5.49
N THR A 317 -2.45 -10.62 5.65
CA THR A 317 -3.49 -11.52 5.16
C THR A 317 -4.28 -10.89 4.01
N GLU A 318 -4.46 -11.67 2.95
CA GLU A 318 -5.32 -11.34 1.80
C GLU A 318 -6.74 -11.86 1.98
N ASP A 319 -6.98 -12.73 2.98
CA ASP A 319 -8.28 -13.33 3.25
C ASP A 319 -9.12 -12.49 4.22
N ALA A 320 -10.40 -12.34 3.90
CA ALA A 320 -11.39 -11.63 4.71
C ALA A 320 -12.35 -12.58 5.45
N TYR A 321 -11.97 -13.86 5.56
CA TYR A 321 -12.77 -14.93 6.15
C TYR A 321 -12.07 -15.58 7.34
N ILE A 322 -12.86 -16.20 8.22
CA ILE A 322 -12.39 -17.05 9.31
C ILE A 322 -13.11 -18.40 9.28
N THR A 323 -12.54 -19.37 9.97
CA THR A 323 -13.17 -20.68 10.19
C THR A 323 -14.28 -20.59 11.25
N GLU A 324 -15.17 -21.58 11.30
CA GLU A 324 -16.16 -21.68 12.38
C GLU A 324 -15.50 -21.83 13.77
N GLU A 325 -14.37 -22.53 13.85
CA GLU A 325 -13.60 -22.63 15.08
C GLU A 325 -13.08 -21.26 15.54
N GLY A 326 -12.50 -20.47 14.62
CA GLY A 326 -12.05 -19.10 14.87
C GLY A 326 -13.20 -18.20 15.33
N TYR A 327 -14.38 -18.33 14.70
CA TYR A 327 -15.58 -17.59 15.10
C TYR A 327 -16.05 -17.96 16.51
N ASN A 328 -16.04 -19.25 16.86
CA ASN A 328 -16.45 -19.70 18.19
C ASN A 328 -15.48 -19.23 19.28
N LYS A 329 -14.18 -19.16 18.98
CA LYS A 329 -13.19 -18.54 19.87
C LYS A 329 -13.51 -17.05 20.08
N LEU A 330 -13.76 -16.30 19.02
CA LEU A 330 -14.14 -14.88 19.11
C LEU A 330 -15.41 -14.66 19.93
N LYS A 331 -16.43 -15.50 19.77
CA LYS A 331 -17.66 -15.42 20.58
C LYS A 331 -17.39 -15.49 22.09
N GLY A 332 -16.37 -16.21 22.49
CA GLY A 332 -16.02 -16.38 23.92
C GLY A 332 -15.48 -15.13 24.59
N PHE A 333 -14.85 -14.21 23.85
CA PHE A 333 -14.20 -13.05 24.46
C PHE A 333 -14.57 -11.69 23.85
N LEU A 334 -15.02 -11.64 22.59
CA LEU A 334 -15.24 -10.38 21.87
C LEU A 334 -16.20 -9.42 22.58
N PRO A 335 -17.34 -9.87 23.17
CA PRO A 335 -18.24 -8.96 23.89
C PRO A 335 -17.56 -8.22 25.06
N ASN A 336 -16.76 -8.94 25.84
CA ASN A 336 -16.02 -8.35 26.96
C ASN A 336 -14.94 -7.39 26.47
N LEU A 337 -14.20 -7.80 25.42
CA LEU A 337 -13.12 -7.01 24.84
C LEU A 337 -13.65 -5.68 24.26
N VAL A 338 -14.74 -5.70 23.50
CA VAL A 338 -15.30 -4.47 22.93
C VAL A 338 -15.96 -3.58 23.97
N ASN A 339 -16.49 -4.15 25.05
CA ASN A 339 -16.95 -3.35 26.18
C ASN A 339 -15.78 -2.62 26.85
N GLN A 340 -14.68 -3.32 27.09
CA GLN A 340 -13.46 -2.73 27.68
C GLN A 340 -12.82 -1.66 26.79
N CYS A 341 -12.68 -1.94 25.49
CA CYS A 341 -11.91 -1.08 24.57
C CYS A 341 -12.73 0.01 23.90
N LEU A 342 -14.03 -0.22 23.65
CA LEU A 342 -14.91 0.68 22.88
C LEU A 342 -16.09 1.20 23.69
N ASN A 343 -16.25 0.76 24.95
CA ASN A 343 -17.41 1.02 25.79
C ASN A 343 -18.74 0.61 25.13
N ILE A 344 -18.71 -0.50 24.38
CA ILE A 344 -19.88 -1.10 23.74
C ILE A 344 -20.36 -2.27 24.60
N ALA A 345 -21.37 -2.02 25.41
CA ALA A 345 -22.01 -3.06 26.21
C ALA A 345 -23.02 -3.87 25.36
N ASN A 346 -23.23 -5.13 25.76
CA ASN A 346 -24.32 -5.97 25.24
C ASN A 346 -24.27 -6.23 23.72
N PHE A 347 -23.06 -6.40 23.14
CA PHE A 347 -22.96 -6.89 21.79
C PHE A 347 -23.49 -8.33 21.70
N THR A 348 -24.40 -8.58 20.76
CA THR A 348 -24.99 -9.90 20.50
C THR A 348 -24.69 -10.36 19.10
N PHE A 349 -24.28 -11.61 18.97
CA PHE A 349 -24.05 -12.22 17.66
C PHE A 349 -25.37 -12.55 16.97
N PRO A 350 -25.43 -12.50 15.62
CA PRO A 350 -26.62 -12.86 14.87
C PRO A 350 -26.94 -14.35 15.01
N ALA A 351 -28.21 -14.70 14.85
CA ALA A 351 -28.66 -16.10 14.91
C ALA A 351 -28.12 -16.94 13.74
N SER A 352 -27.97 -16.32 12.56
CA SER A 352 -27.37 -16.96 11.38
C SER A 352 -25.86 -16.79 11.36
N LEU A 353 -25.14 -17.75 10.76
CA LEU A 353 -23.71 -17.67 10.60
C LEU A 353 -23.33 -16.48 9.70
N PRO A 354 -22.45 -15.56 10.14
CA PRO A 354 -22.02 -14.42 9.34
C PRO A 354 -21.35 -14.85 8.01
N ALA A 355 -21.51 -14.05 6.97
CA ALA A 355 -20.91 -14.34 5.65
C ALA A 355 -19.38 -14.42 5.67
N SER A 356 -18.73 -13.75 6.64
CA SER A 356 -17.28 -13.81 6.88
C SER A 356 -16.79 -15.10 7.55
N VAL A 357 -17.73 -15.94 8.05
CA VAL A 357 -17.40 -17.25 8.63
C VAL A 357 -17.53 -18.30 7.55
N ASN A 358 -16.47 -18.53 6.80
CA ASN A 358 -16.46 -19.49 5.70
C ASN A 358 -15.04 -19.99 5.42
N GLY A 359 -14.62 -21.05 6.11
CA GLY A 359 -13.30 -21.62 5.97
C GLY A 359 -12.95 -22.11 4.55
N ALA A 360 -13.96 -22.51 3.76
CA ALA A 360 -13.73 -22.94 2.36
C ALA A 360 -13.35 -21.78 1.42
N LYS A 361 -13.58 -20.54 1.81
CA LYS A 361 -13.18 -19.35 1.04
C LYS A 361 -11.82 -18.80 1.43
N ILE A 362 -11.18 -19.34 2.45
CA ILE A 362 -9.81 -19.01 2.81
C ILE A 362 -8.90 -19.62 1.76
N THR A 363 -8.29 -18.77 0.95
CA THR A 363 -7.44 -19.18 -0.19
C THR A 363 -5.95 -18.99 0.12
N GLY A 364 -5.65 -18.13 1.10
CA GLY A 364 -4.29 -17.86 1.58
C GLY A 364 -3.87 -18.76 2.73
N SER A 365 -2.78 -18.35 3.36
CA SER A 365 -2.17 -19.07 4.49
C SER A 365 -2.76 -18.68 5.84
N HIS A 366 -3.53 -17.60 5.89
CA HIS A 366 -4.02 -16.96 7.11
C HIS A 366 -5.49 -16.61 7.03
N ASP A 367 -6.14 -16.67 8.18
CA ASP A 367 -7.47 -16.12 8.40
C ASP A 367 -7.45 -14.57 8.31
N ALA A 368 -8.62 -13.96 8.28
CA ALA A 368 -8.77 -12.52 8.35
C ALA A 368 -8.08 -11.90 9.60
N LEU A 369 -7.83 -10.60 9.52
CA LEU A 369 -7.26 -9.85 10.65
C LEU A 369 -8.31 -9.66 11.75
N VAL A 370 -8.11 -10.33 12.89
CA VAL A 370 -9.02 -10.36 14.04
C VAL A 370 -8.25 -10.21 15.36
N PRO A 371 -8.90 -9.78 16.47
CA PRO A 371 -8.28 -9.77 17.80
C PRO A 371 -8.10 -11.20 18.34
N THR A 372 -7.14 -11.37 19.25
CA THR A 372 -6.85 -12.66 19.90
C THR A 372 -7.55 -12.85 21.24
N GLY A 373 -8.14 -11.80 21.79
CA GLY A 373 -8.69 -11.79 23.14
C GLY A 373 -7.69 -11.44 24.25
N GLN A 374 -6.39 -11.28 23.92
CA GLN A 374 -5.41 -10.75 24.86
C GLN A 374 -5.66 -9.28 25.13
N THR A 375 -5.52 -8.89 26.40
CA THR A 375 -5.73 -7.49 26.85
C THR A 375 -4.48 -6.86 27.43
N ASN A 376 -3.45 -7.67 27.75
CA ASN A 376 -2.20 -7.20 28.33
C ASN A 376 -1.46 -6.26 27.34
N GLY A 377 -1.19 -5.04 27.77
CA GLY A 377 -0.45 -4.07 26.98
C GLY A 377 -1.33 -3.11 26.14
N ILE A 378 -2.65 -3.29 26.12
CA ILE A 378 -3.56 -2.36 25.42
C ILE A 378 -3.39 -0.93 25.94
N GLU A 379 -3.20 -0.78 27.25
CA GLU A 379 -2.99 0.51 27.93
C GLU A 379 -1.66 1.19 27.55
N LYS A 380 -0.72 0.44 26.96
CA LYS A 380 0.60 0.94 26.54
C LYS A 380 0.69 1.22 25.05
N LEU A 381 -0.38 0.97 24.31
CA LEU A 381 -0.39 1.20 22.87
C LEU A 381 -0.18 2.69 22.55
N SER A 382 0.62 2.96 21.52
CA SER A 382 0.67 4.29 20.95
C SER A 382 -0.71 4.71 20.42
N GLN A 383 -0.98 6.01 20.32
CA GLN A 383 -2.25 6.50 19.76
C GLN A 383 -2.54 5.90 18.37
N GLN A 384 -1.52 5.74 17.55
CA GLN A 384 -1.65 5.13 16.23
C GLN A 384 -2.05 3.67 16.34
N ASP A 385 -1.37 2.88 17.18
CA ASP A 385 -1.65 1.46 17.34
C ASP A 385 -3.03 1.24 17.96
N GLN A 386 -3.42 2.08 18.91
CA GLN A 386 -4.76 2.07 19.49
C GLN A 386 -5.84 2.33 18.45
N ARG A 387 -5.64 3.32 17.55
CA ARG A 387 -6.57 3.60 16.44
C ARG A 387 -6.70 2.40 15.49
N ILE A 388 -5.59 1.81 15.10
CA ILE A 388 -5.59 0.63 14.21
C ILE A 388 -6.29 -0.55 14.90
N TYR A 389 -5.98 -0.82 16.16
CA TYR A 389 -6.65 -1.87 16.94
C TYR A 389 -8.18 -1.63 17.05
N THR A 390 -8.58 -0.39 17.31
CA THR A 390 -9.99 0.03 17.37
C THR A 390 -10.71 -0.24 16.04
N LEU A 391 -10.09 0.02 14.89
CA LEU A 391 -10.68 -0.30 13.58
C LEU A 391 -10.90 -1.79 13.39
N ILE A 392 -9.96 -2.62 13.83
CA ILE A 392 -10.11 -4.09 13.76
C ILE A 392 -11.28 -4.57 14.62
N LEU A 393 -11.43 -4.02 15.83
CA LEU A 393 -12.58 -4.33 16.70
C LEU A 393 -13.91 -3.90 16.08
N HIS A 394 -14.00 -2.68 15.57
CA HIS A 394 -15.22 -2.19 14.89
C HIS A 394 -15.58 -3.09 13.71
N ARG A 395 -14.61 -3.51 12.91
CA ARG A 395 -14.86 -4.39 11.77
C ARG A 395 -15.39 -5.76 12.19
N CYS A 396 -14.92 -6.30 13.31
CA CYS A 396 -15.49 -7.56 13.85
C CYS A 396 -16.96 -7.36 14.25
N LEU A 397 -17.29 -6.24 14.91
CA LEU A 397 -18.67 -5.93 15.27
C LEU A 397 -19.56 -5.74 14.03
N GLU A 398 -19.07 -4.99 13.03
CA GLU A 398 -19.77 -4.81 11.75
C GLU A 398 -20.03 -6.17 11.08
N SER A 399 -18.97 -6.96 10.91
CA SER A 399 -19.00 -8.23 10.18
C SER A 399 -19.89 -9.28 10.83
N PHE A 400 -20.02 -9.23 12.16
CA PHE A 400 -20.85 -10.15 12.96
C PHE A 400 -22.19 -9.54 13.36
N SER A 401 -22.71 -8.63 12.58
CA SER A 401 -24.01 -8.00 12.79
C SER A 401 -24.98 -8.32 11.65
N GLU A 402 -26.25 -7.99 11.86
CA GLU A 402 -27.30 -8.08 10.83
C GLU A 402 -27.09 -7.03 9.73
N ALA A 403 -27.71 -7.25 8.58
CA ALA A 403 -27.71 -6.29 7.48
C ALA A 403 -28.42 -4.98 7.85
N ALA A 404 -27.96 -3.88 7.28
CA ALA A 404 -28.71 -2.63 7.28
C ALA A 404 -29.83 -2.68 6.22
N ILE A 405 -31.03 -2.23 6.58
CA ILE A 405 -32.18 -2.26 5.69
C ILE A 405 -32.66 -0.84 5.43
N TYR A 406 -32.78 -0.51 4.16
CA TYR A 406 -33.30 0.75 3.67
C TYR A 406 -34.59 0.55 2.91
N GLU A 407 -35.55 1.43 3.12
CA GLU A 407 -36.64 1.63 2.23
C GLU A 407 -36.33 2.80 1.30
N LYS A 408 -36.12 2.49 0.04
CA LYS A 408 -35.90 3.49 -1.01
C LYS A 408 -37.15 3.69 -1.82
N GLY A 409 -37.47 4.95 -2.14
CA GLY A 409 -38.61 5.33 -2.97
C GLY A 409 -38.18 6.23 -4.10
N VAL A 410 -38.87 6.13 -5.23
CA VAL A 410 -38.76 7.07 -6.34
C VAL A 410 -40.13 7.59 -6.68
N TYR A 411 -40.37 8.87 -6.49
CA TYR A 411 -41.52 9.58 -6.98
C TYR A 411 -41.22 10.13 -8.38
N GLU A 412 -42.04 9.84 -9.34
CA GLU A 412 -41.92 10.30 -10.70
C GLU A 412 -43.07 11.23 -11.07
N PHE A 413 -42.69 12.36 -11.66
CA PHE A 413 -43.57 13.41 -12.12
C PHE A 413 -43.29 13.71 -13.58
N GLU A 414 -44.28 14.28 -14.28
CA GLU A 414 -44.14 14.72 -15.66
C GLU A 414 -44.53 16.19 -15.78
N ASN A 415 -43.79 16.96 -16.58
CA ASN A 415 -44.10 18.31 -16.91
C ASN A 415 -43.67 18.61 -18.38
N GLN A 416 -44.64 18.85 -19.26
CA GLN A 416 -44.41 19.15 -20.68
C GLN A 416 -43.53 18.08 -21.37
N GLY A 417 -43.86 16.80 -21.14
CA GLY A 417 -43.10 15.69 -21.71
C GLY A 417 -41.74 15.39 -21.04
N THR A 418 -41.36 16.15 -20.02
CA THR A 418 -40.13 15.92 -19.25
C THR A 418 -40.41 15.20 -17.96
N SER A 419 -39.68 14.07 -17.71
CA SER A 419 -39.74 13.33 -16.45
C SER A 419 -38.94 14.05 -15.37
N PHE A 420 -39.51 14.18 -14.19
CA PHE A 420 -38.85 14.68 -12.97
C PHE A 420 -38.91 13.64 -11.88
N LYS A 421 -37.83 13.46 -11.13
CA LYS A 421 -37.75 12.44 -10.08
C LYS A 421 -37.28 13.03 -8.75
N THR A 422 -37.80 12.50 -7.66
CA THR A 422 -37.20 12.66 -6.33
C THR A 422 -37.02 11.30 -5.71
N HIS A 423 -35.89 11.14 -5.03
CA HIS A 423 -35.49 9.89 -4.39
C HIS A 423 -35.66 10.03 -2.87
N THR A 424 -36.16 8.99 -2.23
CA THR A 424 -36.24 8.90 -0.77
C THR A 424 -35.44 7.73 -0.28
N SER A 425 -34.88 7.85 0.92
CA SER A 425 -34.12 6.79 1.59
C SER A 425 -34.43 6.82 3.06
N ASN A 426 -34.96 5.75 3.60
CA ASN A 426 -35.27 5.60 5.01
C ASN A 426 -34.51 4.40 5.57
N LEU A 427 -33.65 4.63 6.55
CA LEU A 427 -32.93 3.57 7.27
C LEU A 427 -33.91 2.93 8.27
N VAL A 428 -34.44 1.78 7.92
CA VAL A 428 -35.42 1.04 8.73
C VAL A 428 -34.74 0.23 9.82
N GLN A 429 -33.58 -0.36 9.47
CA GLN A 429 -32.76 -1.14 10.40
C GLN A 429 -31.30 -0.75 10.23
N GLU A 430 -30.68 -0.24 11.31
CA GLU A 430 -29.28 0.16 11.29
C GLU A 430 -28.33 -1.02 11.02
N GLY A 431 -28.62 -2.19 11.59
CA GLY A 431 -27.79 -3.38 11.45
C GLY A 431 -26.34 -3.10 11.82
N TRP A 432 -25.42 -3.53 10.98
CA TRP A 432 -23.97 -3.37 11.19
C TRP A 432 -23.51 -1.90 11.26
N LYS A 433 -24.22 -0.96 10.65
CA LYS A 433 -23.84 0.46 10.64
C LYS A 433 -23.83 1.09 12.03
N LYS A 434 -24.60 0.53 12.96
CA LYS A 434 -24.55 0.92 14.38
C LYS A 434 -23.15 0.89 14.97
N TYR A 435 -22.30 -0.01 14.46
CA TYR A 435 -20.95 -0.25 14.94
C TYR A 435 -19.86 0.39 14.10
N SER A 436 -20.20 1.11 13.03
CA SER A 436 -19.21 1.79 12.20
C SER A 436 -18.51 2.91 12.97
N PRO A 437 -17.21 3.13 12.73
CA PRO A 437 -16.44 4.15 13.42
C PRO A 437 -17.05 5.55 13.19
N LYS A 438 -17.47 6.22 14.24
CA LYS A 438 -18.02 7.58 14.19
C LYS A 438 -16.91 8.62 14.27
N VAL A 439 -16.13 8.76 13.20
CA VAL A 439 -15.10 9.82 13.10
C VAL A 439 -15.61 10.89 12.14
N LYS A 440 -15.68 12.15 12.61
CA LYS A 440 -15.96 13.28 11.72
C LYS A 440 -14.78 13.44 10.77
N VAL A 441 -14.96 13.10 9.51
CA VAL A 441 -13.97 13.36 8.45
C VAL A 441 -14.01 14.87 8.16
N ALA A 442 -12.97 15.58 8.57
CA ALA A 442 -12.85 17.02 8.33
C ALA A 442 -12.24 17.28 6.92
N THR A 443 -12.90 16.84 5.86
CA THR A 443 -12.46 17.19 4.50
C THR A 443 -13.62 17.32 3.54
N ALA A 444 -13.72 18.52 2.95
CA ALA A 444 -14.73 18.91 1.96
C ALA A 444 -14.46 18.37 0.53
N ASP A 445 -13.50 17.46 0.32
CA ASP A 445 -12.97 17.12 -0.99
C ASP A 445 -13.25 15.69 -1.46
N GLU A 446 -13.94 14.86 -0.68
CA GLU A 446 -14.31 13.51 -1.12
C GLU A 446 -15.82 13.44 -1.34
N ASP A 447 -16.19 13.38 -2.61
CA ASP A 447 -17.55 13.15 -3.13
C ASP A 447 -17.97 11.66 -2.93
N ASP A 448 -17.58 11.06 -1.80
CA ASP A 448 -18.05 9.73 -1.36
C ASP A 448 -19.37 9.85 -0.56
N SER A 449 -20.06 10.97 -0.73
CA SER A 449 -21.39 11.16 -0.18
C SER A 449 -22.49 10.68 -1.14
N GLU A 450 -22.49 9.42 -1.58
CA GLU A 450 -23.68 8.64 -1.40
C GLU A 450 -23.81 8.34 0.11
N GLU A 451 -23.67 9.36 0.92
CA GLU A 451 -24.21 9.30 2.27
C GLU A 451 -25.66 8.87 2.11
N ASP A 452 -25.99 7.80 2.79
CA ASP A 452 -27.35 7.38 3.07
C ASP A 452 -28.07 8.54 3.79
N THR A 453 -28.33 9.62 3.07
CA THR A 453 -29.13 10.72 3.57
C THR A 453 -30.50 10.14 3.87
N ASN A 454 -30.80 10.08 5.15
CA ASN A 454 -32.10 9.61 5.60
C ASN A 454 -33.12 10.70 5.24
N PHE A 455 -33.67 10.60 4.02
CA PHE A 455 -34.68 11.53 3.55
C PHE A 455 -36.01 10.80 3.45
N ILE A 456 -36.87 11.04 4.43
CA ILE A 456 -38.21 10.45 4.52
C ILE A 456 -39.19 11.45 3.93
N LEU A 457 -39.83 11.06 2.83
CA LEU A 457 -40.88 11.80 2.20
C LEU A 457 -42.08 10.85 1.96
N GLN A 458 -43.24 11.26 2.43
CA GLN A 458 -44.46 10.53 2.18
C GLN A 458 -45.44 11.48 1.49
N LEU A 459 -45.68 11.23 0.21
CA LEU A 459 -46.59 12.01 -0.64
C LEU A 459 -47.77 11.13 -0.98
N PRO A 460 -48.99 11.56 -0.66
CA PRO A 460 -50.21 10.76 -0.90
C PRO A 460 -50.80 10.93 -2.30
N TYR A 461 -49.97 11.37 -3.25
CA TYR A 461 -50.45 11.63 -4.62
C TYR A 461 -50.95 10.41 -5.32
N LYS A 462 -52.02 10.60 -6.11
CA LYS A 462 -52.57 9.62 -7.06
C LYS A 462 -52.13 10.01 -8.48
N GLN A 463 -52.03 9.02 -9.35
CA GLN A 463 -51.69 9.25 -10.74
C GLN A 463 -52.58 10.33 -11.38
N GLY A 464 -51.94 11.33 -11.97
CA GLY A 464 -52.59 12.48 -12.57
C GLY A 464 -52.75 13.69 -11.67
N ASP A 465 -52.51 13.59 -10.34
CA ASP A 465 -52.59 14.71 -9.44
C ASP A 465 -51.61 15.80 -9.86
N LYS A 466 -52.08 17.07 -9.73
CA LYS A 466 -51.29 18.24 -10.07
C LYS A 466 -50.54 18.74 -8.85
N VAL A 467 -49.22 18.87 -8.96
CA VAL A 467 -48.31 19.30 -7.92
C VAL A 467 -47.70 20.63 -8.30
N THR A 468 -47.95 21.67 -7.53
CA THR A 468 -47.51 23.03 -7.80
C THR A 468 -45.99 23.11 -7.80
N VAL A 469 -45.43 23.77 -8.81
CA VAL A 469 -44.00 24.13 -8.89
C VAL A 469 -43.84 25.51 -8.26
N GLU A 470 -43.25 25.56 -7.07
CA GLU A 470 -43.01 26.82 -6.36
C GLU A 470 -41.83 27.60 -6.92
N LYS A 471 -40.75 26.87 -7.27
CA LYS A 471 -39.53 27.42 -7.88
C LYS A 471 -39.00 26.47 -8.94
N LYS A 472 -38.42 27.01 -9.99
CA LYS A 472 -37.70 26.27 -11.04
C LYS A 472 -36.34 26.88 -11.27
N ASN A 473 -35.29 26.08 -11.27
CA ASN A 473 -33.90 26.51 -11.41
C ASN A 473 -33.16 25.60 -12.40
N LEU A 474 -32.20 26.19 -13.11
CA LEU A 474 -31.20 25.48 -13.86
C LEU A 474 -29.98 25.23 -12.95
N LYS A 475 -29.62 23.98 -12.72
CA LYS A 475 -28.39 23.60 -12.04
C LYS A 475 -27.33 23.26 -13.07
N GLU A 476 -26.26 24.02 -13.07
CA GLU A 476 -25.05 23.75 -13.84
C GLU A 476 -24.13 22.83 -13.02
N ILE A 477 -23.69 21.72 -13.62
CA ILE A 477 -22.84 20.71 -12.99
C ILE A 477 -21.52 20.71 -13.73
N GLU A 478 -20.47 21.20 -13.07
CA GLU A 478 -19.10 21.19 -13.61
C GLU A 478 -18.48 19.80 -13.47
N SER A 479 -17.87 19.28 -14.56
CA SER A 479 -17.11 18.03 -14.49
C SER A 479 -15.88 18.20 -13.63
N LYS A 480 -15.66 17.26 -12.68
CA LYS A 480 -14.48 17.26 -11.82
C LYS A 480 -13.35 16.47 -12.47
N PRO A 481 -12.07 16.91 -12.33
CA PRO A 481 -10.95 16.10 -12.75
C PRO A 481 -10.88 14.80 -11.94
N PRO A 482 -10.38 13.68 -12.52
CA PRO A 482 -10.12 12.49 -11.75
C PRO A 482 -9.25 12.81 -10.53
N ALA A 483 -9.64 12.40 -9.34
CA ALA A 483 -8.93 12.73 -8.11
C ALA A 483 -7.50 12.15 -8.13
N ILE A 484 -6.53 12.93 -7.64
CA ILE A 484 -5.15 12.45 -7.44
C ILE A 484 -5.16 11.39 -6.34
N TYR A 485 -4.40 10.32 -6.52
CA TYR A 485 -4.38 9.21 -5.57
C TYR A 485 -4.03 9.60 -4.15
N THR A 486 -4.85 9.15 -3.22
CA THR A 486 -4.55 9.02 -1.79
C THR A 486 -4.04 7.60 -1.50
N PRO A 487 -3.46 7.32 -0.34
CA PRO A 487 -3.15 5.94 0.06
C PRO A 487 -4.37 5.00 -0.02
N ALA A 488 -5.56 5.47 0.35
CA ALA A 488 -6.78 4.69 0.25
C ALA A 488 -7.13 4.34 -1.21
N SER A 489 -7.28 5.36 -2.07
CA SER A 489 -7.71 5.14 -3.44
C SER A 489 -6.66 4.40 -4.29
N LEU A 490 -5.36 4.58 -4.01
CA LEU A 490 -4.31 3.80 -4.66
C LEU A 490 -4.39 2.33 -4.24
N THR A 491 -4.56 2.04 -2.94
CA THR A 491 -4.72 0.67 -2.45
C THR A 491 -5.96 0.02 -3.06
N GLU A 492 -7.10 0.73 -3.14
CA GLU A 492 -8.33 0.22 -3.78
C GLU A 492 -8.09 -0.24 -5.23
N ASP A 493 -7.41 0.57 -6.05
CA ASP A 493 -7.13 0.21 -7.45
C ASP A 493 -6.08 -0.92 -7.56
N LEU A 494 -5.09 -0.96 -6.67
CA LEU A 494 -4.04 -2.00 -6.68
C LEU A 494 -4.54 -3.36 -6.21
N CYS A 495 -5.47 -3.40 -5.26
CA CYS A 495 -6.03 -4.66 -4.75
C CYS A 495 -7.25 -5.15 -5.56
N ASN A 496 -7.79 -4.33 -6.45
CA ASN A 496 -8.91 -4.69 -7.32
C ASN A 496 -8.59 -4.46 -8.78
N LEU A 497 -7.59 -5.18 -9.28
CA LEU A 497 -7.06 -5.02 -10.62
C LEU A 497 -8.12 -5.22 -11.70
N SER A 498 -9.05 -6.15 -11.49
CA SER A 498 -10.17 -6.41 -12.41
C SER A 498 -11.04 -5.16 -12.61
N LYS A 499 -11.47 -4.53 -11.51
CA LYS A 499 -12.25 -3.27 -11.55
C LYS A 499 -11.44 -2.14 -12.16
N PHE A 500 -10.19 -1.98 -11.72
CA PHE A 500 -9.29 -0.95 -12.24
C PHE A 500 -9.14 -1.03 -13.77
N LEU A 501 -8.85 -2.22 -14.32
CA LEU A 501 -8.70 -2.42 -15.76
C LEU A 501 -10.00 -2.18 -16.52
N GLN A 502 -11.15 -2.65 -15.98
CA GLN A 502 -12.46 -2.41 -16.58
C GLN A 502 -12.77 -0.92 -16.72
N GLU A 503 -12.42 -0.11 -15.71
CA GLU A 503 -12.68 1.33 -15.70
C GLU A 503 -11.65 2.16 -16.48
N GLN A 504 -10.37 1.78 -16.42
CA GLN A 504 -9.26 2.57 -16.96
C GLN A 504 -8.73 2.09 -18.31
N SER A 505 -8.96 0.83 -18.66
CA SER A 505 -8.42 0.20 -19.87
C SER A 505 -9.33 -0.96 -20.31
N PRO A 506 -10.60 -0.67 -20.74
CA PRO A 506 -11.60 -1.73 -21.05
C PRO A 506 -11.12 -2.72 -22.11
N GLU A 507 -10.34 -2.28 -23.10
CA GLU A 507 -9.79 -3.15 -24.14
C GLU A 507 -8.81 -4.17 -23.55
N VAL A 508 -7.89 -3.71 -22.69
CA VAL A 508 -6.93 -4.58 -21.97
C VAL A 508 -7.68 -5.52 -21.02
N TYR A 509 -8.74 -5.04 -20.37
CA TYR A 509 -9.60 -5.89 -19.55
C TYR A 509 -10.22 -7.01 -20.36
N ALA A 510 -10.82 -6.72 -21.51
CA ALA A 510 -11.45 -7.72 -22.37
C ALA A 510 -10.44 -8.75 -22.90
N GLU A 511 -9.24 -8.30 -23.31
CA GLU A 511 -8.15 -9.17 -23.72
C GLU A 511 -7.76 -10.16 -22.62
N LEU A 512 -7.42 -9.66 -21.43
CA LEU A 512 -7.00 -10.51 -20.31
C LEU A 512 -8.11 -11.43 -19.80
N GLN A 513 -9.35 -10.96 -19.81
CA GLN A 513 -10.52 -11.77 -19.41
C GLN A 513 -10.74 -12.97 -20.35
N SER A 514 -10.34 -12.85 -21.61
CA SER A 514 -10.36 -13.97 -22.55
C SER A 514 -9.25 -14.99 -22.29
N GLU A 515 -8.15 -14.57 -21.68
CA GLU A 515 -7.01 -15.45 -21.37
C GLU A 515 -7.20 -16.18 -20.02
N PHE A 516 -7.69 -15.46 -19.00
CA PHE A 516 -7.84 -15.99 -17.65
C PHE A 516 -8.77 -15.15 -16.76
N ASN A 517 -9.20 -15.74 -15.63
CA ASN A 517 -10.03 -15.02 -14.66
C ASN A 517 -9.19 -14.00 -13.85
N LEU A 518 -9.52 -12.74 -14.01
CA LEU A 518 -8.86 -11.62 -13.31
C LEU A 518 -9.29 -11.46 -11.84
N LYS A 519 -10.29 -12.20 -11.39
CA LYS A 519 -10.79 -12.07 -10.01
C LYS A 519 -9.72 -12.47 -8.99
N GLY A 520 -9.47 -11.59 -8.05
CA GLY A 520 -8.47 -11.79 -6.98
C GLY A 520 -7.02 -11.57 -7.42
N LEU A 521 -6.78 -11.05 -8.64
CA LEU A 521 -5.45 -10.58 -9.02
C LEU A 521 -5.22 -9.15 -8.50
N THR A 522 -4.00 -8.90 -8.04
CA THR A 522 -3.58 -7.63 -7.44
C THR A 522 -2.25 -7.17 -8.04
N VAL A 523 -1.92 -5.90 -7.89
CA VAL A 523 -0.59 -5.36 -8.19
C VAL A 523 0.25 -5.40 -6.92
N GLY A 524 1.12 -6.40 -6.79
CA GLY A 524 1.84 -6.70 -5.55
C GLY A 524 0.93 -7.36 -4.50
N THR A 525 1.53 -7.94 -3.46
CA THR A 525 0.81 -8.55 -2.34
C THR A 525 0.62 -7.56 -1.20
N ASP A 526 -0.36 -7.79 -0.34
CA ASP A 526 -0.68 -6.97 0.83
C ASP A 526 0.57 -6.71 1.70
N GLY A 527 1.39 -7.74 1.92
CA GLY A 527 2.61 -7.62 2.72
C GLY A 527 3.76 -6.85 2.06
N THR A 528 3.83 -6.77 0.73
CA THR A 528 4.96 -6.15 0.00
C THR A 528 4.62 -4.77 -0.57
N ARG A 529 3.36 -4.54 -0.96
CA ARG A 529 2.88 -3.31 -1.59
C ARG A 529 3.17 -2.04 -0.77
N PRO A 530 2.93 -2.00 0.55
CA PRO A 530 3.23 -0.83 1.37
C PRO A 530 4.69 -0.41 1.30
N ASN A 531 5.61 -1.38 1.39
CA ASN A 531 7.05 -1.12 1.34
C ASN A 531 7.50 -0.65 -0.05
N ILE A 532 6.92 -1.18 -1.14
CA ILE A 532 7.24 -0.75 -2.50
C ILE A 532 6.81 0.69 -2.73
N ILE A 533 5.61 1.07 -2.28
CA ILE A 533 5.13 2.47 -2.35
C ILE A 533 6.05 3.39 -1.56
N GLU A 534 6.42 2.99 -0.34
CA GLU A 534 7.35 3.75 0.50
C GLU A 534 8.72 3.93 -0.16
N GLN A 535 9.26 2.90 -0.83
CA GLN A 535 10.51 2.99 -1.59
C GLN A 535 10.40 3.94 -2.78
N LEU A 536 9.28 3.97 -3.50
CA LEU A 536 9.03 4.91 -4.59
C LEU A 536 9.08 6.36 -4.10
N VAL A 537 8.64 6.61 -2.88
CA VAL A 537 8.64 7.94 -2.26
C VAL A 537 10.02 8.29 -1.67
N THR A 538 10.60 7.43 -0.86
CA THR A 538 11.77 7.76 -0.03
C THR A 538 13.11 7.47 -0.70
N ILE A 539 13.22 6.34 -1.40
CA ILE A 539 14.48 5.85 -1.99
C ILE A 539 14.58 6.26 -3.46
N ARG A 540 13.61 5.87 -4.27
CA ARG A 540 13.63 6.14 -5.73
C ARG A 540 13.27 7.58 -6.04
N LYS A 541 12.47 8.22 -5.19
CA LYS A 541 12.01 9.60 -5.34
C LYS A 541 11.28 9.86 -6.67
N TYR A 542 10.59 8.84 -7.17
CA TYR A 542 9.74 8.96 -8.35
C TYR A 542 8.38 9.57 -8.01
N ILE A 543 7.94 9.41 -6.77
CA ILE A 543 6.67 9.90 -6.24
C ILE A 543 6.98 10.74 -5.00
N ALA A 544 6.29 11.85 -4.82
CA ALA A 544 6.23 12.62 -3.59
C ALA A 544 4.91 12.34 -2.88
N PHE A 545 4.93 12.36 -1.54
CA PHE A 545 3.73 12.27 -0.72
C PHE A 545 3.48 13.61 -0.03
N GLU A 546 2.44 14.31 -0.47
CA GLU A 546 2.12 15.66 0.00
C GLU A 546 0.61 15.79 0.25
N LYS A 547 0.23 16.32 1.42
CA LYS A 547 -1.18 16.56 1.79
C LYS A 547 -2.08 15.34 1.53
N ASN A 548 -1.63 14.16 1.97
CA ASN A 548 -2.30 12.87 1.78
C ASN A 548 -2.50 12.47 0.30
N LYS A 549 -1.65 12.95 -0.62
CA LYS A 549 -1.73 12.63 -2.05
C LYS A 549 -0.36 12.16 -2.57
N TYR A 550 -0.39 11.17 -3.47
CA TYR A 550 0.79 10.73 -4.21
C TYR A 550 0.90 11.52 -5.52
N ILE A 551 1.97 12.30 -5.63
CA ILE A 551 2.24 13.18 -6.77
C ILE A 551 3.54 12.71 -7.44
N PRO A 552 3.56 12.47 -8.76
CA PRO A 552 4.82 12.16 -9.44
C PRO A 552 5.80 13.32 -9.29
N THR A 553 7.06 13.02 -9.01
CA THR A 553 8.13 14.01 -9.08
C THR A 553 8.50 14.31 -10.53
N GLU A 554 9.27 15.35 -10.77
CA GLU A 554 9.80 15.63 -12.11
C GLU A 554 10.61 14.47 -12.66
N LEU A 555 11.46 13.85 -11.82
CA LEU A 555 12.20 12.64 -12.20
C LEU A 555 11.24 11.50 -12.53
N GLY A 556 10.21 11.28 -11.71
CA GLY A 556 9.22 10.24 -11.94
C GLY A 556 8.46 10.42 -13.26
N LEU A 557 8.05 11.66 -13.59
CA LEU A 557 7.36 11.97 -14.85
C LEU A 557 8.29 11.82 -16.08
N GLN A 558 9.53 12.31 -16.00
CA GLN A 558 10.50 12.14 -17.09
C GLN A 558 10.79 10.68 -17.33
N PHE A 559 11.02 9.90 -16.25
CA PHE A 559 11.26 8.49 -16.36
C PHE A 559 10.05 7.73 -16.91
N TYR A 560 8.85 7.98 -16.36
CA TYR A 560 7.61 7.41 -16.87
C TYR A 560 7.41 7.71 -18.37
N ASN A 561 7.57 8.97 -18.78
CA ASN A 561 7.40 9.36 -20.20
C ASN A 561 8.38 8.66 -21.13
N ALA A 562 9.61 8.39 -20.66
CA ALA A 562 10.61 7.66 -21.46
C ALA A 562 10.27 6.18 -21.63
N ILE A 563 9.63 5.55 -20.62
CA ILE A 563 9.41 4.09 -20.59
C ILE A 563 7.95 3.66 -20.76
N LYS A 564 6.98 4.59 -20.83
CA LYS A 564 5.53 4.28 -20.75
C LYS A 564 5.02 3.30 -21.82
N ASP A 565 5.72 3.20 -22.94
CA ASP A 565 5.33 2.37 -24.07
C ASP A 565 6.03 1.00 -24.10
N ILE A 566 6.93 0.71 -23.14
CA ILE A 566 7.58 -0.59 -23.03
C ILE A 566 6.76 -1.57 -22.18
N GLU A 567 6.89 -2.85 -22.49
CA GLU A 567 6.04 -3.93 -21.94
C GLU A 567 6.12 -4.03 -20.40
N VAL A 568 7.29 -3.81 -19.81
CA VAL A 568 7.50 -3.92 -18.35
C VAL A 568 6.71 -2.90 -17.54
N VAL A 569 6.24 -1.81 -18.17
CA VAL A 569 5.40 -0.77 -17.55
C VAL A 569 3.92 -1.15 -17.60
N ASN A 570 3.56 -2.10 -18.47
CA ASN A 570 2.17 -2.47 -18.69
C ASN A 570 1.62 -3.25 -17.48
N VAL A 571 0.54 -2.73 -16.90
CA VAL A 571 -0.16 -3.39 -15.77
C VAL A 571 -0.70 -4.77 -16.17
N ALA A 572 -1.10 -4.96 -17.44
CA ALA A 572 -1.53 -6.26 -17.97
C ALA A 572 -0.42 -7.31 -17.87
N GLN A 573 0.81 -6.93 -18.17
CA GLN A 573 1.94 -7.86 -18.07
C GLN A 573 2.23 -8.25 -16.62
N THR A 574 2.08 -7.30 -15.68
CA THR A 574 2.16 -7.61 -14.26
C THR A 574 1.07 -8.62 -13.86
N ALA A 575 -0.16 -8.46 -14.36
CA ALA A 575 -1.27 -9.39 -14.14
C ALA A 575 -0.97 -10.79 -14.70
N ARG A 576 -0.43 -10.89 -15.91
CA ARG A 576 -0.03 -12.17 -16.53
C ARG A 576 1.02 -12.89 -15.70
N LEU A 577 2.05 -12.19 -15.25
CA LEU A 577 3.11 -12.78 -14.40
C LEU A 577 2.55 -13.25 -13.05
N GLU A 578 1.67 -12.48 -12.40
CA GLU A 578 1.03 -12.90 -11.14
C GLU A 578 0.14 -14.14 -11.35
N TYR A 579 -0.63 -14.17 -12.44
CA TYR A 579 -1.44 -15.34 -12.76
C TYR A 579 -0.56 -16.58 -13.00
N GLN A 580 0.53 -16.45 -13.73
CA GLN A 580 1.45 -17.57 -13.98
C GLN A 580 2.13 -18.04 -12.68
N LEU A 581 2.51 -17.13 -11.77
CA LEU A 581 3.04 -17.49 -10.45
C LEU A 581 2.00 -18.24 -9.60
N LYS A 582 0.73 -17.88 -9.73
CA LYS A 582 -0.38 -18.62 -9.10
C LYS A 582 -0.49 -20.03 -9.70
N GLN A 583 -0.37 -20.19 -11.02
CA GLN A 583 -0.37 -21.51 -11.66
C GLN A 583 0.82 -22.38 -11.21
N VAL A 584 2.00 -21.78 -10.94
CA VAL A 584 3.13 -22.50 -10.34
C VAL A 584 2.79 -22.96 -8.92
N ALA A 585 2.16 -22.10 -8.11
CA ALA A 585 1.74 -22.45 -6.76
C ALA A 585 0.69 -23.57 -6.72
N GLU A 586 -0.17 -23.63 -7.74
CA GLU A 586 -1.18 -24.67 -7.93
C GLU A 586 -0.63 -25.94 -8.59
N GLY A 587 0.65 -25.94 -9.00
CA GLY A 587 1.28 -27.07 -9.68
C GLY A 587 0.82 -27.29 -11.13
N ARG A 588 0.13 -26.30 -11.75
CA ARG A 588 -0.39 -26.39 -13.12
C ARG A 588 0.64 -26.16 -14.19
N ILE A 589 1.66 -25.34 -13.90
CA ILE A 589 2.83 -25.15 -14.75
C ILE A 589 4.12 -25.44 -13.97
N SER A 590 5.13 -25.96 -14.65
CA SER A 590 6.42 -26.22 -14.03
C SER A 590 7.20 -24.90 -13.85
N VAL A 591 8.12 -24.88 -12.86
CA VAL A 591 9.05 -23.73 -12.70
C VAL A 591 9.91 -23.55 -13.95
N THR A 592 10.29 -24.64 -14.62
CA THR A 592 11.09 -24.60 -15.85
C THR A 592 10.34 -23.92 -17.00
N ASP A 593 9.06 -24.28 -17.23
CA ASP A 593 8.25 -23.66 -18.29
C ASP A 593 8.01 -22.18 -17.98
N TYR A 594 7.72 -21.85 -16.70
CA TYR A 594 7.62 -20.48 -16.26
C TYR A 594 8.91 -19.70 -16.51
N TYR A 595 10.07 -20.28 -16.14
CA TYR A 595 11.38 -19.65 -16.30
C TYR A 595 11.71 -19.37 -17.77
N ASN A 596 11.42 -20.30 -18.69
CA ASN A 596 11.65 -20.11 -20.12
C ASN A 596 10.85 -18.91 -20.67
N ARG A 597 9.57 -18.82 -20.34
CA ARG A 597 8.72 -17.67 -20.71
C ARG A 597 9.24 -16.37 -20.12
N LEU A 598 9.66 -16.39 -18.85
CA LEU A 598 10.24 -15.23 -18.17
C LEU A 598 11.53 -14.76 -18.83
N THR A 599 12.41 -15.69 -19.26
CA THR A 599 13.66 -15.32 -19.92
C THR A 599 13.43 -14.64 -21.27
N ASP A 600 12.47 -15.11 -22.05
CA ASP A 600 12.11 -14.48 -23.32
C ASP A 600 11.50 -13.08 -23.10
N TYR A 601 10.67 -12.94 -22.09
CA TYR A 601 10.14 -11.65 -21.67
C TYR A 601 11.25 -10.67 -21.25
N VAL A 602 12.24 -11.12 -20.48
CA VAL A 602 13.38 -10.27 -20.04
C VAL A 602 14.23 -9.85 -21.24
N LYS A 603 14.51 -10.74 -22.18
CA LYS A 603 15.23 -10.43 -23.43
C LYS A 603 14.50 -9.36 -24.23
N SER A 604 13.17 -9.52 -24.43
CA SER A 604 12.33 -8.55 -25.11
C SER A 604 12.35 -7.18 -24.39
N THR A 605 12.20 -7.17 -23.06
CA THR A 605 12.24 -5.95 -22.26
C THR A 605 13.55 -5.19 -22.41
N VAL A 606 14.70 -5.89 -22.36
CA VAL A 606 16.03 -5.29 -22.55
C VAL A 606 16.17 -4.67 -23.95
N ALA A 607 15.72 -5.39 -24.98
CA ALA A 607 15.76 -4.90 -26.36
C ALA A 607 14.89 -3.65 -26.54
N GLN A 608 13.67 -3.64 -25.97
CA GLN A 608 12.78 -2.48 -25.98
C GLN A 608 13.43 -1.28 -25.30
N ILE A 609 14.06 -1.47 -24.12
CA ILE A 609 14.74 -0.38 -23.40
C ILE A 609 15.89 0.19 -24.25
N PHE A 610 16.71 -0.65 -24.89
CA PHE A 610 17.82 -0.16 -25.71
C PHE A 610 17.37 0.51 -27.02
N SER A 611 16.14 0.31 -27.47
CA SER A 611 15.56 1.03 -28.60
C SER A 611 15.10 2.46 -28.25
N LEU A 612 15.00 2.81 -26.98
CA LEU A 612 14.57 4.14 -26.53
C LEU A 612 15.64 5.20 -26.87
N GLN A 613 15.20 6.32 -27.44
CA GLN A 613 16.08 7.38 -27.92
C GLN A 613 16.23 8.57 -26.96
N SER A 614 15.32 8.73 -25.99
CA SER A 614 15.27 9.89 -25.11
C SER A 614 16.09 9.69 -23.86
N ALA A 615 17.26 10.33 -23.76
CA ALA A 615 17.96 10.43 -22.48
C ALA A 615 17.12 11.26 -21.48
N ILE A 616 17.03 10.81 -20.23
CA ILE A 616 16.48 11.61 -19.15
C ILE A 616 17.50 12.69 -18.86
N THR A 617 17.22 13.90 -19.34
CA THR A 617 18.01 15.06 -18.96
C THR A 617 18.00 15.14 -17.45
N ALA A 618 19.18 15.32 -16.83
CA ALA A 618 19.24 15.54 -15.41
C ALA A 618 18.20 16.61 -15.10
N SER A 619 17.23 16.32 -14.18
CA SER A 619 16.35 17.38 -13.73
C SER A 619 17.26 18.52 -13.36
N THR A 620 17.06 19.68 -13.96
CA THR A 620 17.71 20.89 -13.50
C THR A 620 17.24 21.00 -12.05
N ARG A 621 18.12 20.63 -11.12
CA ARG A 621 17.85 20.87 -9.71
C ARG A 621 17.44 22.32 -9.65
N LYS A 622 16.33 22.65 -9.01
CA LYS A 622 15.83 24.02 -8.98
C LYS A 622 17.01 24.95 -8.69
N GLY A 623 17.37 25.78 -9.67
CA GLY A 623 18.43 26.73 -9.51
C GLY A 623 18.01 27.73 -8.44
N LEU A 624 18.82 27.87 -7.41
CA LEU A 624 18.57 28.79 -6.30
C LEU A 624 19.09 30.21 -6.63
N GLY A 625 19.92 30.29 -7.66
CA GLY A 625 20.55 31.54 -8.14
C GLY A 625 21.78 31.25 -8.97
N THR A 626 22.25 32.24 -9.74
CA THR A 626 23.48 32.14 -10.53
C THR A 626 24.69 31.92 -9.66
N CYS A 627 25.55 31.00 -10.05
CA CYS A 627 26.79 30.73 -9.32
C CYS A 627 27.67 32.01 -9.21
N PRO A 628 28.00 32.44 -7.99
CA PRO A 628 28.77 33.67 -7.83
C PRO A 628 30.24 33.54 -8.31
N ALA A 629 30.77 32.33 -8.39
CA ALA A 629 32.12 32.05 -8.82
C ALA A 629 32.27 32.03 -10.36
N CYS A 630 31.56 31.17 -11.05
CA CYS A 630 31.72 31.02 -12.51
C CYS A 630 30.75 31.88 -13.33
N LYS A 631 29.71 32.44 -12.75
CA LYS A 631 28.63 33.22 -13.42
C LYS A 631 27.89 32.50 -14.54
N LYS A 632 28.18 31.21 -14.80
CA LYS A 632 27.61 30.37 -15.85
C LYS A 632 26.59 29.36 -15.30
N GLY A 633 26.96 28.61 -14.28
CA GLY A 633 26.11 27.60 -13.65
C GLY A 633 25.13 28.19 -12.65
N GLN A 634 24.17 27.40 -12.23
CA GLN A 634 23.23 27.70 -11.14
C GLN A 634 23.69 27.00 -9.86
N ILE A 635 23.46 27.61 -8.70
CA ILE A 635 23.61 26.92 -7.42
C ILE A 635 22.41 26.01 -7.21
N VAL A 636 22.68 24.74 -7.03
CA VAL A 636 21.66 23.68 -6.85
C VAL A 636 21.91 22.89 -5.58
N GLU A 637 20.87 22.28 -5.05
CA GLU A 637 20.95 21.53 -3.80
C GLU A 637 21.52 20.12 -4.03
N TYR A 638 22.60 19.76 -3.30
CA TYR A 638 23.17 18.42 -3.17
C TYR A 638 22.87 17.84 -1.79
N GLU A 639 23.26 16.61 -1.54
CA GLU A 639 22.99 15.93 -0.26
C GLU A 639 23.61 16.69 0.94
N LYS A 640 24.89 17.07 0.85
CA LYS A 640 25.65 17.74 1.93
C LYS A 640 25.92 19.22 1.70
N SER A 641 25.64 19.73 0.49
CA SER A 641 26.00 21.09 0.11
C SER A 641 25.03 21.68 -0.91
N TYR A 642 25.14 22.98 -1.08
CA TYR A 642 24.61 23.72 -2.22
C TYR A 642 25.79 24.04 -3.16
N GLY A 643 25.81 23.49 -4.37
CA GLY A 643 26.95 23.55 -5.26
C GLY A 643 26.59 24.02 -6.67
N CYS A 644 27.60 24.40 -7.45
CA CYS A 644 27.45 24.83 -8.82
C CYS A 644 27.04 23.65 -9.72
N SER A 645 26.01 23.85 -10.58
CA SER A 645 25.60 22.87 -11.59
C SER A 645 26.68 22.62 -12.66
N ASP A 646 27.57 23.57 -12.85
CA ASP A 646 28.69 23.51 -13.83
C ASP A 646 29.98 22.89 -13.26
N TYR A 647 29.81 22.10 -12.21
CA TYR A 647 30.93 21.48 -11.50
C TYR A 647 31.73 20.51 -12.39
N LYS A 648 31.06 19.81 -13.32
CA LYS A 648 31.73 18.91 -14.28
C LYS A 648 32.65 19.66 -15.25
N ASN A 649 32.35 20.91 -15.53
CA ASN A 649 33.16 21.79 -16.36
C ASN A 649 34.19 22.63 -15.54
N GLY A 650 34.47 22.19 -14.31
CA GLY A 650 35.57 22.73 -13.50
C GLY A 650 35.17 23.70 -12.38
N CYS A 651 33.92 24.14 -12.27
CA CYS A 651 33.51 25.03 -11.19
C CYS A 651 33.28 24.28 -9.88
N LYS A 652 34.17 24.40 -8.93
CA LYS A 652 34.12 23.71 -7.61
C LYS A 652 33.40 24.49 -6.52
N TYR A 653 32.69 25.58 -6.85
CA TYR A 653 32.02 26.39 -5.86
C TYR A 653 30.91 25.64 -5.14
N SER A 654 30.92 25.68 -3.80
CA SER A 654 29.89 25.06 -2.97
C SER A 654 29.76 25.71 -1.60
N ILE A 655 28.55 25.67 -1.03
CA ILE A 655 28.21 26.12 0.32
C ILE A 655 27.73 24.90 1.08
N TRP A 656 28.30 24.63 2.26
CA TRP A 656 27.85 23.51 3.09
C TRP A 656 26.42 23.74 3.61
N LYS A 657 25.61 22.67 3.66
CA LYS A 657 24.26 22.74 4.23
C LYS A 657 24.24 23.02 5.72
N GLU A 658 25.31 22.70 6.41
CA GLU A 658 25.46 22.95 7.85
C GLU A 658 26.62 23.90 8.11
N ILE A 659 26.32 25.01 8.79
CA ILE A 659 27.29 26.01 9.24
C ILE A 659 27.02 26.25 10.72
N ALA A 660 28.08 26.15 11.55
CA ALA A 660 28.00 26.34 12.99
C ALA A 660 26.83 25.54 13.63
N HIS A 661 26.73 24.25 13.33
CA HIS A 661 25.70 23.31 13.76
C HIS A 661 24.27 23.72 13.40
N LYS A 662 24.10 24.66 12.47
CA LYS A 662 22.80 25.07 11.94
C LYS A 662 22.65 24.62 10.48
N LYS A 663 21.60 23.86 10.20
CA LYS A 663 21.26 23.45 8.84
C LYS A 663 20.58 24.62 8.10
N LEU A 664 21.16 25.01 6.97
CA LEU A 664 20.64 26.06 6.10
C LEU A 664 19.54 25.51 5.19
N THR A 665 18.53 26.32 4.93
CA THR A 665 17.45 26.01 4.00
C THR A 665 17.75 26.51 2.59
N ALA A 666 17.10 25.95 1.57
CA ALA A 666 17.17 26.46 0.20
C ALA A 666 16.83 27.95 0.12
N LYS A 667 15.86 28.42 0.93
CA LYS A 667 15.48 29.84 1.02
C LYS A 667 16.62 30.72 1.54
N ASN A 668 17.38 30.25 2.52
CA ASN A 668 18.56 30.98 3.01
C ASN A 668 19.58 31.18 1.89
N ILE A 669 19.78 30.18 1.04
CA ILE A 669 20.71 30.26 -0.10
C ILE A 669 20.15 31.14 -1.21
N GLU A 670 18.86 31.03 -1.54
CA GLU A 670 18.20 31.96 -2.49
C GLU A 670 18.39 33.42 -2.07
N ASP A 671 18.09 33.75 -0.81
CA ASP A 671 18.27 35.10 -0.27
C ASP A 671 19.76 35.56 -0.30
N LEU A 672 20.68 34.66 0.06
CA LEU A 672 22.10 34.93 0.02
C LEU A 672 22.62 35.24 -1.39
N LEU A 673 22.18 34.49 -2.40
CA LEU A 673 22.59 34.64 -3.78
C LEU A 673 21.89 35.82 -4.51
N GLN A 674 20.62 36.09 -4.20
CA GLN A 674 19.82 37.11 -4.88
C GLN A 674 19.93 38.46 -4.21
N LYS A 675 20.00 38.52 -2.87
CA LYS A 675 19.97 39.73 -2.05
C LYS A 675 21.34 40.06 -1.43
N GLY A 676 22.32 39.16 -1.60
CA GLY A 676 23.63 39.27 -0.96
C GLY A 676 23.65 39.01 0.55
N LYS A 677 22.47 38.77 1.15
CA LYS A 677 22.31 38.61 2.59
C LYS A 677 21.08 37.74 2.91
N THR A 678 21.17 36.86 3.88
CA THR A 678 20.04 36.07 4.37
C THR A 678 19.11 36.91 5.27
N SER A 679 17.91 36.41 5.54
CA SER A 679 17.17 36.81 6.74
C SER A 679 17.94 36.40 8.01
N LEU A 680 17.60 36.99 9.18
CA LEU A 680 18.20 36.61 10.45
C LEU A 680 17.97 35.12 10.75
N ILE A 681 19.07 34.37 10.90
CA ILE A 681 19.02 32.94 11.20
C ILE A 681 19.34 32.75 12.68
N LYS A 682 18.45 32.06 13.40
CA LYS A 682 18.61 31.75 14.82
C LYS A 682 19.12 30.31 15.02
N GLY A 683 19.82 30.08 16.14
CA GLY A 683 20.25 28.74 16.56
C GLY A 683 21.53 28.25 15.91
N PHE A 684 22.44 29.15 15.55
CA PHE A 684 23.84 28.81 15.36
C PHE A 684 24.50 28.49 16.70
N LYS A 685 25.49 27.61 16.70
CA LYS A 685 26.32 27.32 17.89
C LYS A 685 27.70 27.91 17.76
N SER A 686 28.18 28.62 18.80
CA SER A 686 29.55 29.08 18.89
C SER A 686 30.52 27.93 19.15
N LYS A 687 31.81 28.13 19.02
CA LYS A 687 32.83 27.13 19.39
C LYS A 687 32.75 26.68 20.85
N THR A 688 32.18 27.52 21.72
CA THR A 688 31.95 27.23 23.14
C THR A 688 30.58 26.62 23.42
N GLY A 689 29.76 26.31 22.36
CA GLY A 689 28.45 25.69 22.47
C GLY A 689 27.28 26.66 22.71
N SER A 690 27.52 27.95 22.89
CA SER A 690 26.48 28.95 23.13
C SER A 690 25.69 29.25 21.86
N ASP A 691 24.36 29.43 22.00
CA ASP A 691 23.49 29.82 20.90
C ASP A 691 23.69 31.28 20.50
N PHE A 692 23.72 31.56 19.19
CA PHE A 692 23.73 32.91 18.65
C PHE A 692 22.84 33.00 17.39
N GLU A 693 22.53 34.25 17.03
CA GLU A 693 21.80 34.57 15.79
C GLU A 693 22.63 35.55 14.94
N ALA A 694 22.58 35.31 13.63
CA ALA A 694 23.33 36.15 12.67
C ALA A 694 22.67 36.09 11.28
N TYR A 695 23.01 37.08 10.47
CA TYR A 695 22.83 37.01 9.02
C TYR A 695 24.04 36.31 8.39
N LEU A 696 23.84 35.67 7.24
CA LEU A 696 24.96 35.24 6.39
C LEU A 696 25.08 36.19 5.20
N VAL A 697 26.32 36.55 4.89
CA VAL A 697 26.72 37.29 3.68
C VAL A 697 27.87 36.53 3.00
N LEU A 698 28.12 36.79 1.71
CA LEU A 698 29.31 36.25 1.06
C LEU A 698 30.51 37.19 1.33
N ASP A 699 31.62 36.62 1.75
CA ASP A 699 32.89 37.35 1.91
C ASP A 699 33.61 37.60 0.57
N LYS A 700 34.81 38.15 0.60
CA LYS A 700 35.64 38.44 -0.59
C LYS A 700 35.97 37.16 -1.39
N ASP A 701 36.05 36.02 -0.69
CA ASP A 701 36.32 34.70 -1.29
C ASP A 701 35.03 33.96 -1.66
N LEU A 702 33.89 34.65 -1.68
CA LEU A 702 32.55 34.08 -1.95
C LEU A 702 32.11 33.01 -0.95
N LYS A 703 32.69 33.02 0.26
CA LYS A 703 32.30 32.08 1.33
C LYS A 703 31.26 32.72 2.25
N PRO A 704 30.34 31.92 2.81
CA PRO A 704 29.40 32.42 3.81
C PRO A 704 30.10 32.90 5.06
N ALA A 705 29.87 34.17 5.43
CA ALA A 705 30.38 34.81 6.62
C ALA A 705 29.28 35.36 7.50
N PHE A 706 29.48 35.40 8.81
CA PHE A 706 28.50 35.93 9.75
C PHE A 706 28.51 37.46 9.78
N GLN A 707 27.31 38.04 9.68
CA GLN A 707 27.10 39.46 9.93
C GLN A 707 26.15 39.63 11.12
N PHE A 708 26.61 40.26 12.17
CA PHE A 708 25.82 40.51 13.38
C PHE A 708 25.05 41.83 13.28
N ASN A 709 23.93 41.95 14.00
CA ASN A 709 23.29 43.25 14.17
C ASN A 709 24.25 44.20 14.89
N SER A 710 24.62 45.28 14.24
CA SER A 710 25.23 46.40 14.95
C SER A 710 24.19 46.97 15.92
N LYS A 711 24.36 46.73 17.23
CA LYS A 711 23.58 47.47 18.23
C LYS A 711 23.85 48.94 17.95
N LYS A 712 22.84 49.72 17.59
CA LYS A 712 22.95 51.20 17.78
C LYS A 712 23.23 51.39 19.25
N LYS A 713 24.39 52.02 19.55
CA LYS A 713 24.71 52.56 20.86
C LYS A 713 23.71 53.62 21.22
#